data_d1f9662d8d1c8a6c5475b3e4686d2a0c
#
_entry.id   d1f9662d8d1c8a6c5475b3e4686d2a0c
#
_cell.length_a   1.000
_cell.length_b   1.000
_cell.length_c   1.000
_cell.angle_alpha   90.00
_cell.angle_beta   90.00
_cell.angle_gamma   90.00
#
_symmetry.space_group_name_H-M   'P 1'
#
loop_
_entity.id
_entity.type
_entity.pdbx_description
1 polymer ?
#
loop_
_entity_poly.entity_id
_entity_poly.type
_entity_poly.pdbx_seq_one_letter_code
_entity_poly.pdbx_strand_id
1 'polypeptide(L)'
;MTRLFLLTAIYFLIIASGIVAQPVCRVTSYYEISDNEPLHHVCGILQDSNDMVWIASWGGMFSFDGTKFTVHDEQQTKSLGIAPGHSRGIEPCPTGDRWHLVGNPKECFHTDAFGTTWHITTSGQLLYRGGDGKEHVYSTVPPFEGYRGCFADKQGNWWVLCYYAIHKLEFSRQRLVPIPECEGKPLRCMYRFDDGSFWLCQRQNARVLVYASNGKLTGYLSKDGRIEKRPTDFHAPVYCIYSSKDGTIWLGTRGGGAYRLKTVIHGPAQGHQPVLDKQGGGKAFIVERIVSETNHSDDVYSICEDSRGRIWMATLNGGLSCVVRKSLQRPKAQKVAGYNYKEFPRCHSIAIRNDVLVVGTSEGLLVADVSVKDLPGVRFKVHRYHSNNNMGISSNLVDYVMFDNAGSLLVCTENGGLNICTSESLLDDKLHFEHIDNKNGLPDIAFAVAENRLDRLNKNGYGSSATSAQAYWVTSMYSISLVSRNEVNGQMETSRYGQDFFGERFRFDEIAPLMLDRNRWIVSTDKGPMMLDTKGMTKKGFKPNIVVTLLRTGDTEIKYTKIPEQINLASDQRSFHIEFAALDYSNHGGINYYYRLNSSSKPWTPLGNSNTLSFADITPGKHTLEICSTNGQGQWTDNTINIVIDAEPRFGETIWALLLLIAVCMLCGWGVIYTITYVRRIKRKHNEMLAVYLSVIGKREETLATIQKDKEQDKDDAFIKKLMEYINRNLSDPNLRTEMIAEHMGVSLSTLSRMTKSQMGVTPGDFLYKARIRKAEIMLIEHRKLSVSEVAYRCGFNDPKYFSRCFKNEKKMSPTEYRNSTPHDSTGDK
;
A
#
# COMPACT_ATOMS: atom_id res chain seq x y z
N MET A 1 -24.53 66.84 -8.28
CA MET A 1 -24.72 65.75 -7.30
C MET A 1 -25.29 64.46 -7.92
N THR A 2 -26.30 64.56 -8.82
CA THR A 2 -26.90 63.32 -9.42
C THR A 2 -25.98 62.45 -10.28
N ARG A 3 -24.99 63.03 -10.99
CA ARG A 3 -24.02 62.27 -11.78
C ARG A 3 -22.96 61.54 -10.92
N LEU A 4 -22.63 62.08 -9.77
CA LEU A 4 -21.69 61.45 -8.82
C LEU A 4 -22.35 60.27 -8.11
N PHE A 5 -23.66 60.35 -7.85
CA PHE A 5 -24.45 59.25 -7.27
C PHE A 5 -24.67 58.11 -8.26
N LEU A 6 -24.80 58.42 -9.56
CA LEU A 6 -24.92 57.38 -10.59
C LEU A 6 -23.61 56.64 -10.83
N LEU A 7 -22.47 57.31 -10.79
CA LEU A 7 -21.14 56.70 -10.91
C LEU A 7 -20.77 55.89 -9.69
N THR A 8 -21.11 56.31 -8.49
CA THR A 8 -20.93 55.50 -7.27
C THR A 8 -21.88 54.31 -7.24
N ALA A 9 -23.15 54.45 -7.72
CA ALA A 9 -24.07 53.31 -7.82
C ALA A 9 -23.62 52.26 -8.86
N ILE A 10 -23.04 52.71 -10.00
CA ILE A 10 -22.48 51.84 -11.01
C ILE A 10 -21.17 51.16 -10.49
N TYR A 11 -20.33 51.86 -9.75
CA TYR A 11 -19.17 51.30 -9.06
C TYR A 11 -19.57 50.29 -7.97
N PHE A 12 -20.67 50.55 -7.25
CA PHE A 12 -21.22 49.61 -6.26
C PHE A 12 -21.93 48.41 -6.90
N LEU A 13 -22.52 48.57 -8.12
CA LEU A 13 -23.07 47.43 -8.86
C LEU A 13 -21.97 46.51 -9.41
N ILE A 14 -20.80 47.06 -9.76
CA ILE A 14 -19.63 46.26 -10.21
C ILE A 14 -18.97 45.49 -9.04
N ILE A 15 -19.03 46.05 -7.81
CA ILE A 15 -18.52 45.36 -6.60
C ILE A 15 -19.53 44.32 -6.06
N ALA A 16 -20.83 44.48 -6.33
CA ALA A 16 -21.87 43.52 -5.97
C ALA A 16 -22.06 42.37 -6.98
N SER A 17 -21.53 42.52 -8.22
CA SER A 17 -21.37 41.38 -9.14
C SER A 17 -20.19 40.55 -8.65
N GLY A 18 -20.50 39.42 -8.02
CA GLY A 18 -19.60 38.51 -7.36
C GLY A 18 -18.24 38.42 -8.07
N ILE A 19 -17.20 38.21 -7.30
CA ILE A 19 -15.84 37.90 -7.80
C ILE A 19 -15.99 36.87 -8.92
N VAL A 20 -16.06 37.34 -10.16
CA VAL A 20 -16.11 36.45 -11.34
C VAL A 20 -14.70 35.94 -11.51
N ALA A 21 -14.51 34.68 -11.20
CA ALA A 21 -13.23 34.01 -11.41
C ALA A 21 -12.77 34.26 -12.85
N GLN A 22 -11.58 34.85 -13.03
CA GLN A 22 -11.06 35.14 -14.35
C GLN A 22 -10.79 33.83 -15.13
N PRO A 23 -11.05 33.83 -16.45
CA PRO A 23 -10.69 32.70 -17.28
C PRO A 23 -9.18 32.54 -17.30
N VAL A 24 -8.68 31.31 -17.17
CA VAL A 24 -7.26 30.97 -17.19
C VAL A 24 -7.04 30.00 -18.33
N CYS A 25 -6.06 30.31 -19.19
CA CYS A 25 -5.59 29.43 -20.23
C CYS A 25 -4.13 29.04 -19.92
N ARG A 26 -3.89 27.75 -19.81
CA ARG A 26 -2.55 27.18 -19.72
C ARG A 26 -2.16 26.66 -21.09
N VAL A 27 -0.97 26.99 -21.54
CA VAL A 27 -0.42 26.53 -22.82
C VAL A 27 0.74 25.59 -22.56
N THR A 28 0.64 24.37 -23.09
CA THR A 28 1.75 23.42 -23.16
C THR A 28 2.25 23.36 -24.60
N SER A 29 3.50 23.62 -24.83
CA SER A 29 4.09 23.71 -26.17
C SER A 29 5.01 22.55 -26.43
N TYR A 30 4.87 21.93 -27.59
CA TYR A 30 5.67 20.83 -28.07
C TYR A 30 6.42 21.27 -29.33
N TYR A 31 7.74 21.32 -29.26
CA TYR A 31 8.66 21.72 -30.38
C TYR A 31 9.44 20.55 -30.91
N GLU A 32 9.58 19.48 -30.14
CA GLU A 32 10.35 18.29 -30.43
C GLU A 32 9.51 17.03 -30.23
N ILE A 33 9.83 15.99 -30.96
CA ILE A 33 9.12 14.69 -30.93
C ILE A 33 9.87 13.70 -30.03
N SER A 34 11.19 13.72 -30.12
CA SER A 34 12.11 12.94 -29.30
C SER A 34 13.37 13.75 -29.05
N ASP A 35 14.28 13.23 -28.20
CA ASP A 35 15.54 13.88 -27.92
C ASP A 35 16.29 14.25 -29.23
N ASN A 36 16.17 15.52 -29.63
CA ASN A 36 16.76 16.14 -30.82
C ASN A 36 16.05 15.97 -32.19
N GLU A 37 14.82 15.48 -32.24
CA GLU A 37 14.04 15.52 -33.49
C GLU A 37 12.98 16.65 -33.44
N PRO A 38 13.24 17.81 -34.09
CA PRO A 38 12.28 18.91 -34.10
C PRO A 38 11.04 18.56 -34.93
N LEU A 39 9.89 19.08 -34.53
CA LEU A 39 8.68 19.07 -35.35
C LEU A 39 8.89 19.88 -36.63
N HIS A 40 8.87 19.20 -37.77
CA HIS A 40 8.97 19.85 -39.07
C HIS A 40 7.62 19.83 -39.82
N HIS A 41 7.11 21.01 -40.14
CA HIS A 41 5.91 21.19 -40.96
C HIS A 41 4.74 20.25 -40.57
N VAL A 42 4.05 20.61 -39.51
CA VAL A 42 2.81 19.90 -39.12
C VAL A 42 1.78 20.02 -40.23
N CYS A 43 1.31 18.91 -40.77
CA CYS A 43 0.38 18.83 -41.89
C CYS A 43 -1.05 18.55 -41.43
N GLY A 44 -1.25 17.89 -40.31
CA GLY A 44 -2.56 17.57 -39.78
C GLY A 44 -2.51 16.93 -38.39
N ILE A 45 -3.65 16.92 -37.76
CA ILE A 45 -3.92 16.27 -36.49
C ILE A 45 -5.21 15.47 -36.57
N LEU A 46 -5.27 14.36 -35.86
CA LEU A 46 -6.42 13.46 -35.77
C LEU A 46 -6.50 12.91 -34.38
N GLN A 47 -7.70 12.77 -33.81
CA GLN A 47 -7.95 11.89 -32.67
C GLN A 47 -8.77 10.70 -33.17
N ASP A 48 -8.21 9.49 -33.00
CA ASP A 48 -8.83 8.27 -33.50
C ASP A 48 -9.98 7.79 -32.62
N SER A 49 -10.58 6.65 -32.98
CA SER A 49 -11.67 6.03 -32.25
C SER A 49 -11.27 5.49 -30.86
N ASN A 50 -9.97 5.24 -30.67
CA ASN A 50 -9.40 4.84 -29.37
C ASN A 50 -8.96 6.04 -28.52
N ASP A 51 -9.25 7.27 -28.99
CA ASP A 51 -8.87 8.54 -28.38
C ASP A 51 -7.36 8.88 -28.48
N MET A 52 -6.57 8.10 -29.21
CA MET A 52 -5.17 8.43 -29.46
C MET A 52 -5.07 9.64 -30.40
N VAL A 53 -4.24 10.61 -30.04
CA VAL A 53 -3.95 11.75 -30.91
C VAL A 53 -2.80 11.40 -31.85
N TRP A 54 -3.06 11.62 -33.15
CA TRP A 54 -2.12 11.40 -34.23
C TRP A 54 -1.73 12.73 -34.88
N ILE A 55 -0.48 12.86 -35.23
CA ILE A 55 0.08 14.05 -35.87
C ILE A 55 0.81 13.62 -37.13
N ALA A 56 0.46 14.25 -38.22
CA ALA A 56 1.14 14.11 -39.48
C ALA A 56 2.07 15.32 -39.70
N SER A 57 3.33 15.08 -40.00
CA SER A 57 4.32 16.09 -40.34
C SER A 57 5.19 15.64 -41.52
N TRP A 58 6.04 16.53 -42.05
CA TRP A 58 6.99 16.14 -43.06
C TRP A 58 8.03 15.12 -42.57
N GLY A 59 8.27 15.07 -41.28
CA GLY A 59 9.17 14.10 -40.63
C GLY A 59 8.55 12.73 -40.42
N GLY A 60 7.25 12.54 -40.74
CA GLY A 60 6.56 11.26 -40.51
C GLY A 60 5.26 11.37 -39.73
N MET A 61 4.80 10.23 -39.24
CA MET A 61 3.60 10.12 -38.41
C MET A 61 3.95 9.82 -36.98
N PHE A 62 3.25 10.49 -36.09
CA PHE A 62 3.48 10.39 -34.64
C PHE A 62 2.18 10.16 -33.92
N SER A 63 2.16 9.26 -32.95
CA SER A 63 1.08 9.17 -31.97
C SER A 63 1.50 9.87 -30.68
N PHE A 64 0.56 10.53 -30.03
CA PHE A 64 0.78 11.20 -28.74
C PHE A 64 -0.12 10.55 -27.70
N ASP A 65 0.48 9.95 -26.67
CA ASP A 65 -0.21 9.28 -25.59
C ASP A 65 -0.55 10.21 -24.41
N GLY A 66 -0.25 11.51 -24.56
CA GLY A 66 -0.41 12.53 -23.57
C GLY A 66 0.85 12.86 -22.81
N THR A 67 1.85 11.98 -22.82
CA THR A 67 3.16 12.20 -22.18
C THR A 67 4.28 12.31 -23.22
N LYS A 68 4.29 11.41 -24.19
CA LYS A 68 5.35 11.32 -25.19
C LYS A 68 4.80 11.11 -26.59
N PHE A 69 5.59 11.51 -27.56
CA PHE A 69 5.35 11.15 -28.96
C PHE A 69 6.03 9.84 -29.29
N THR A 70 5.35 9.00 -30.05
CA THR A 70 5.91 7.77 -30.59
C THR A 70 5.98 7.88 -32.10
N VAL A 71 7.17 7.71 -32.65
CA VAL A 71 7.42 7.71 -34.11
C VAL A 71 6.95 6.38 -34.68
N HIS A 72 6.22 6.44 -35.79
CA HIS A 72 5.77 5.26 -36.52
C HIS A 72 6.38 5.23 -37.92
N ASP A 73 6.97 4.11 -38.26
CA ASP A 73 7.48 3.89 -39.61
C ASP A 73 6.33 3.64 -40.62
N GLU A 74 6.68 3.64 -41.92
CA GLU A 74 5.70 3.50 -43.00
C GLU A 74 4.99 2.13 -42.98
N GLN A 75 5.65 1.06 -42.54
CA GLN A 75 5.07 -0.26 -42.39
C GLN A 75 4.10 -0.32 -41.21
N GLN A 76 4.48 0.28 -40.08
CA GLN A 76 3.64 0.35 -38.89
C GLN A 76 2.40 1.18 -39.16
N THR A 77 2.51 2.31 -39.83
CA THR A 77 1.35 3.15 -40.22
C THR A 77 0.41 2.42 -41.15
N LYS A 78 0.90 1.67 -42.12
CA LYS A 78 0.09 0.83 -43.00
C LYS A 78 -0.62 -0.31 -42.24
N SER A 79 0.07 -0.96 -41.34
CA SER A 79 -0.51 -2.03 -40.51
C SER A 79 -1.61 -1.53 -39.55
N LEU A 80 -1.52 -0.25 -39.15
CA LEU A 80 -2.53 0.42 -38.33
C LEU A 80 -3.68 0.99 -39.19
N GLY A 81 -3.62 0.82 -40.52
CA GLY A 81 -4.62 1.31 -41.43
C GLY A 81 -4.56 2.84 -41.66
N ILE A 82 -3.44 3.49 -41.28
CA ILE A 82 -3.22 4.92 -41.48
C ILE A 82 -2.33 5.08 -42.70
N ALA A 83 -2.82 5.74 -43.75
CA ALA A 83 -2.00 5.96 -44.93
C ALA A 83 -0.99 7.09 -44.72
N PRO A 84 0.33 6.89 -44.95
CA PRO A 84 1.30 7.95 -44.92
C PRO A 84 1.06 8.89 -46.13
N GLY A 85 0.64 10.11 -45.84
CA GLY A 85 0.38 11.09 -46.90
C GLY A 85 1.45 12.13 -46.99
N HIS A 86 2.15 12.20 -48.09
CA HIS A 86 2.82 13.42 -48.52
C HIS A 86 1.74 14.49 -48.73
N SER A 87 1.98 15.68 -48.29
CA SER A 87 1.20 16.89 -48.13
C SER A 87 0.12 17.29 -49.16
N ARG A 88 -0.30 16.43 -50.06
CA ARG A 88 -1.35 16.71 -51.05
C ARG A 88 -2.49 15.66 -51.18
N GLY A 89 -2.46 14.66 -50.36
CA GLY A 89 -3.49 13.60 -50.40
C GLY A 89 -3.46 12.72 -49.15
N ILE A 90 -3.77 13.27 -47.95
CA ILE A 90 -4.00 12.45 -46.79
C ILE A 90 -5.34 11.75 -46.97
N GLU A 91 -5.29 10.46 -47.28
CA GLU A 91 -6.50 9.65 -47.40
C GLU A 91 -7.22 9.51 -46.04
N PRO A 92 -8.54 9.38 -46.02
CA PRO A 92 -9.29 9.14 -44.80
C PRO A 92 -8.76 7.88 -44.11
N CYS A 93 -8.63 7.95 -42.81
CA CYS A 93 -8.28 6.80 -41.99
C CYS A 93 -9.25 5.64 -42.23
N PRO A 94 -8.82 4.37 -42.27
CA PRO A 94 -9.70 3.21 -42.41
C PRO A 94 -10.79 3.12 -41.35
N THR A 95 -10.60 3.74 -40.19
CA THR A 95 -11.61 3.87 -39.12
C THR A 95 -12.70 4.89 -39.42
N GLY A 96 -12.63 5.60 -40.58
CA GLY A 96 -13.57 6.65 -40.95
C GLY A 96 -13.31 8.02 -40.29
N ASP A 97 -12.30 8.10 -39.44
CA ASP A 97 -11.92 9.34 -38.77
C ASP A 97 -11.26 10.31 -39.77
N ARG A 98 -11.59 11.59 -39.64
CA ARG A 98 -11.11 12.62 -40.59
C ARG A 98 -9.96 13.42 -40.01
N TRP A 99 -8.90 13.58 -40.80
CA TRP A 99 -7.80 14.48 -40.52
C TRP A 99 -8.23 15.95 -40.54
N HIS A 100 -7.85 16.69 -39.51
CA HIS A 100 -7.89 18.13 -39.52
C HIS A 100 -6.63 18.64 -40.21
N LEU A 101 -6.76 18.98 -41.50
CA LEU A 101 -5.65 19.40 -42.30
C LEU A 101 -5.27 20.85 -42.00
N VAL A 102 -4.00 21.11 -41.96
CA VAL A 102 -3.43 22.42 -41.77
C VAL A 102 -3.46 23.15 -43.12
N GLY A 103 -4.09 24.32 -43.15
CA GLY A 103 -4.23 25.15 -44.34
C GLY A 103 -3.69 26.57 -44.15
N ASN A 104 -4.30 27.51 -44.89
CA ASN A 104 -4.05 28.95 -44.65
C ASN A 104 -4.63 29.31 -43.26
N PRO A 105 -3.97 30.23 -42.52
CA PRO A 105 -4.42 30.65 -41.21
C PRO A 105 -5.86 31.18 -41.27
N LYS A 106 -6.72 30.60 -40.41
CA LYS A 106 -8.10 31.04 -40.29
C LYS A 106 -8.38 31.35 -38.83
N GLU A 107 -9.30 32.29 -38.60
CA GLU A 107 -9.81 32.54 -37.27
C GLU A 107 -10.52 31.29 -36.72
N CYS A 108 -10.21 30.97 -35.50
CA CYS A 108 -10.79 29.82 -34.80
C CYS A 108 -11.44 30.28 -33.50
N PHE A 109 -12.60 29.69 -33.22
CA PHE A 109 -13.35 29.95 -31.99
C PHE A 109 -13.55 28.65 -31.22
N HIS A 110 -13.46 28.75 -29.91
CA HIS A 110 -13.70 27.63 -29.00
C HIS A 110 -14.46 28.13 -27.79
N THR A 111 -15.48 27.37 -27.36
CA THR A 111 -16.16 27.65 -26.08
C THR A 111 -15.77 26.59 -25.07
N ASP A 112 -15.10 27.03 -23.99
CA ASP A 112 -14.64 26.15 -22.95
C ASP A 112 -15.80 25.56 -22.11
N ALA A 113 -15.52 24.59 -21.27
CA ALA A 113 -16.47 23.95 -20.38
C ALA A 113 -17.14 24.91 -19.39
N PHE A 114 -16.61 26.14 -19.24
CA PHE A 114 -17.11 27.18 -18.36
C PHE A 114 -17.98 28.20 -19.09
N GLY A 115 -18.15 28.06 -20.41
CA GLY A 115 -18.92 28.97 -21.25
C GLY A 115 -18.15 30.22 -21.68
N THR A 116 -16.84 30.30 -21.50
CA THR A 116 -16.01 31.38 -22.03
C THR A 116 -15.69 31.08 -23.49
N THR A 117 -15.95 32.06 -24.36
CA THR A 117 -15.59 31.94 -25.78
C THR A 117 -14.18 32.51 -25.98
N TRP A 118 -13.33 31.64 -26.51
CA TRP A 118 -11.95 31.95 -26.88
C TRP A 118 -11.82 32.11 -28.39
N HIS A 119 -10.95 33.00 -28.82
CA HIS A 119 -10.75 33.31 -30.23
C HIS A 119 -9.25 33.39 -30.52
N ILE A 120 -8.80 32.73 -31.58
CA ILE A 120 -7.43 32.89 -32.13
C ILE A 120 -7.56 33.59 -33.49
N THR A 121 -6.88 34.72 -33.59
CA THR A 121 -6.85 35.49 -34.83
C THR A 121 -5.96 34.85 -35.88
N THR A 122 -6.07 35.29 -37.13
CA THR A 122 -5.18 34.86 -38.22
C THR A 122 -3.68 35.16 -37.98
N SER A 123 -3.38 36.14 -37.09
CA SER A 123 -2.03 36.42 -36.62
C SER A 123 -1.55 35.54 -35.45
N GLY A 124 -2.37 34.60 -34.98
CA GLY A 124 -2.05 33.74 -33.88
C GLY A 124 -2.27 34.35 -32.49
N GLN A 125 -2.94 35.51 -32.40
CA GLN A 125 -3.21 36.16 -31.11
C GLN A 125 -4.41 35.49 -30.40
N LEU A 126 -4.26 35.18 -29.12
CA LEU A 126 -5.33 34.60 -28.30
C LEU A 126 -6.17 35.71 -27.62
N LEU A 127 -7.48 35.64 -27.81
CA LEU A 127 -8.47 36.53 -27.18
C LEU A 127 -9.51 35.70 -26.45
N TYR A 128 -10.25 36.33 -25.52
CA TYR A 128 -11.43 35.76 -24.88
C TYR A 128 -12.54 36.79 -24.78
N ARG A 129 -13.78 36.33 -24.81
CA ARG A 129 -14.96 37.19 -24.59
C ARG A 129 -15.29 37.25 -23.12
N GLY A 130 -15.13 38.45 -22.55
CA GLY A 130 -15.42 38.73 -21.15
C GLY A 130 -16.91 38.75 -20.82
N GLY A 131 -17.23 38.84 -19.51
CA GLY A 131 -18.61 39.00 -19.03
C GLY A 131 -19.29 40.30 -19.46
N ASP A 132 -18.50 41.26 -19.97
CA ASP A 132 -18.97 42.51 -20.57
C ASP A 132 -19.36 42.39 -22.05
N GLY A 133 -19.25 41.16 -22.60
CA GLY A 133 -19.52 40.84 -24.00
C GLY A 133 -18.46 41.28 -24.98
N LYS A 134 -17.36 41.92 -24.51
CA LYS A 134 -16.26 42.37 -25.37
C LYS A 134 -15.13 41.33 -25.45
N GLU A 135 -14.39 41.40 -26.54
CA GLU A 135 -13.18 40.62 -26.69
C GLU A 135 -11.98 41.30 -26.04
N HIS A 136 -11.23 40.53 -25.25
CA HIS A 136 -10.05 40.98 -24.56
C HIS A 136 -8.85 40.12 -25.00
N VAL A 137 -7.72 40.78 -25.25
CA VAL A 137 -6.48 40.06 -25.52
C VAL A 137 -6.02 39.36 -24.28
N TYR A 138 -5.72 38.04 -24.40
CA TYR A 138 -5.15 37.26 -23.32
C TYR A 138 -3.61 37.46 -23.34
N SER A 139 -3.16 38.53 -22.68
CA SER A 139 -1.80 39.03 -22.71
C SER A 139 -0.74 38.09 -22.10
N THR A 140 -1.18 37.10 -21.33
CA THR A 140 -0.30 36.10 -20.67
C THR A 140 0.32 35.13 -21.68
N VAL A 141 -0.31 34.97 -22.86
CA VAL A 141 0.16 34.09 -23.94
C VAL A 141 0.57 34.95 -25.13
N PRO A 142 1.86 34.87 -25.58
CA PRO A 142 2.27 35.55 -26.78
C PRO A 142 1.55 34.99 -28.01
N PRO A 143 1.48 35.72 -29.12
CA PRO A 143 0.96 35.22 -30.37
C PRO A 143 1.66 33.94 -30.81
N PHE A 144 0.93 32.97 -31.32
CA PHE A 144 1.48 31.70 -31.79
C PHE A 144 2.20 31.88 -33.12
N GLU A 145 3.52 31.78 -33.11
CA GLU A 145 4.34 31.94 -34.33
C GLU A 145 4.08 30.81 -35.32
N GLY A 146 3.88 31.21 -36.58
CA GLY A 146 3.62 30.25 -37.65
C GLY A 146 2.28 29.53 -37.53
N TYR A 147 1.29 30.16 -36.85
CA TYR A 147 -0.06 29.67 -36.69
C TYR A 147 -0.68 29.22 -38.03
N ARG A 148 -1.34 28.06 -38.01
CA ARG A 148 -1.94 27.45 -39.18
C ARG A 148 -3.41 27.01 -38.99
N GLY A 149 -3.77 26.61 -37.77
CA GLY A 149 -5.13 26.16 -37.50
C GLY A 149 -5.29 25.62 -36.08
N CYS A 150 -6.49 25.22 -35.76
CA CYS A 150 -6.84 24.67 -34.45
C CYS A 150 -7.64 23.37 -34.60
N PHE A 151 -7.56 22.57 -33.56
CA PHE A 151 -8.31 21.33 -33.39
C PHE A 151 -8.79 21.24 -31.96
N ALA A 152 -10.06 20.88 -31.71
CA ALA A 152 -10.59 20.58 -30.40
C ALA A 152 -10.70 19.06 -30.25
N ASP A 153 -10.07 18.51 -29.21
CA ASP A 153 -10.20 17.09 -28.91
C ASP A 153 -11.54 16.76 -28.22
N LYS A 154 -11.86 15.49 -28.10
CA LYS A 154 -13.11 15.01 -27.46
C LYS A 154 -13.23 15.38 -25.99
N GLN A 155 -12.12 15.77 -25.35
CA GLN A 155 -12.07 16.19 -23.95
C GLN A 155 -12.26 17.69 -23.75
N GLY A 156 -12.28 18.44 -24.88
CA GLY A 156 -12.45 19.88 -24.87
C GLY A 156 -11.15 20.67 -24.74
N ASN A 157 -9.98 20.02 -24.84
CA ASN A 157 -8.73 20.73 -24.99
C ASN A 157 -8.63 21.29 -26.38
N TRP A 158 -8.01 22.45 -26.51
CA TRP A 158 -7.82 23.10 -27.79
C TRP A 158 -6.36 23.04 -28.24
N TRP A 159 -6.13 22.44 -29.41
CA TRP A 159 -4.82 22.26 -30.00
C TRP A 159 -4.59 23.31 -31.07
N VAL A 160 -3.49 24.04 -30.95
CA VAL A 160 -3.06 25.07 -31.91
C VAL A 160 -1.89 24.50 -32.70
N LEU A 161 -2.08 24.46 -34.02
CA LEU A 161 -1.13 23.88 -34.93
C LEU A 161 -0.32 25.02 -35.57
N CYS A 162 1.00 24.93 -35.44
CA CYS A 162 1.96 25.84 -36.02
C CYS A 162 2.93 25.09 -36.93
N TYR A 163 3.74 25.79 -37.71
CA TYR A 163 4.71 25.17 -38.60
C TYR A 163 5.69 24.24 -37.87
N TYR A 164 6.21 24.70 -36.74
CA TYR A 164 7.29 24.04 -36.01
C TYR A 164 6.90 23.71 -34.57
N ALA A 165 5.66 23.81 -34.24
CA ALA A 165 5.18 23.56 -32.90
C ALA A 165 3.71 23.14 -32.88
N ILE A 166 3.34 22.42 -31.84
CA ILE A 166 1.94 22.17 -31.47
C ILE A 166 1.78 22.69 -30.05
N HIS A 167 0.71 23.45 -29.85
CA HIS A 167 0.38 23.98 -28.53
C HIS A 167 -0.96 23.43 -28.09
N LYS A 168 -0.98 22.84 -26.90
CA LYS A 168 -2.22 22.42 -26.25
C LYS A 168 -2.67 23.49 -25.28
N LEU A 169 -3.90 23.96 -25.43
CA LEU A 169 -4.54 24.93 -24.57
C LEU A 169 -5.52 24.22 -23.64
N GLU A 170 -5.29 24.39 -22.35
CA GLU A 170 -6.17 23.92 -21.29
C GLU A 170 -6.85 25.09 -20.63
N PHE A 171 -8.18 25.01 -20.57
CA PHE A 171 -8.97 26.11 -20.00
C PHE A 171 -9.39 25.76 -18.57
N SER A 172 -9.19 26.72 -17.69
CA SER A 172 -9.59 26.62 -16.30
C SER A 172 -10.14 27.96 -15.82
N ARG A 173 -10.68 27.97 -14.64
CA ARG A 173 -10.98 29.22 -13.92
C ARG A 173 -10.12 29.27 -12.68
N GLN A 174 -9.73 30.47 -12.30
CA GLN A 174 -9.09 30.68 -11.02
C GLN A 174 -10.02 30.17 -9.91
N ARG A 175 -9.69 29.01 -9.35
CA ARG A 175 -10.49 28.32 -8.32
C ARG A 175 -10.19 28.83 -6.92
N LEU A 176 -8.97 29.30 -6.70
CA LEU A 176 -8.51 29.88 -5.45
C LEU A 176 -8.34 31.39 -5.64
N VAL A 177 -9.16 32.16 -4.95
CA VAL A 177 -9.15 33.63 -5.00
C VAL A 177 -8.72 34.12 -3.63
N PRO A 178 -7.64 34.94 -3.53
CA PRO A 178 -7.21 35.51 -2.25
C PRO A 178 -8.33 36.37 -1.61
N ILE A 179 -8.40 36.31 -0.28
CA ILE A 179 -9.24 37.23 0.48
C ILE A 179 -8.38 38.49 0.76
N PRO A 180 -8.68 39.66 0.15
CA PRO A 180 -7.76 40.80 0.10
C PRO A 180 -7.29 41.29 1.48
N GLU A 181 -8.18 41.25 2.48
CA GLU A 181 -7.87 41.76 3.82
C GLU A 181 -6.85 40.87 4.58
N CYS A 182 -6.67 39.64 4.08
CA CYS A 182 -5.80 38.66 4.69
C CYS A 182 -4.66 38.16 3.76
N GLU A 183 -4.49 38.78 2.60
CA GLU A 183 -3.45 38.34 1.63
C GLU A 183 -2.07 38.29 2.26
N GLY A 184 -1.35 37.21 2.04
CA GLY A 184 -0.05 36.97 2.64
C GLY A 184 -0.03 36.68 4.15
N LYS A 185 -1.21 36.51 4.79
CA LYS A 185 -1.34 36.29 6.23
C LYS A 185 -2.06 34.98 6.52
N PRO A 186 -1.35 33.89 6.73
CA PRO A 186 -1.93 32.58 7.01
C PRO A 186 -2.82 32.62 8.27
N LEU A 187 -3.89 31.83 8.25
CA LEU A 187 -4.82 31.72 9.36
C LEU A 187 -4.41 30.58 10.31
N ARG A 188 -4.95 30.65 11.51
CA ARG A 188 -4.89 29.53 12.46
C ARG A 188 -6.28 28.98 12.81
N CYS A 189 -7.32 29.80 12.69
CA CYS A 189 -8.69 29.40 12.99
C CYS A 189 -9.67 30.10 12.06
N MET A 190 -10.67 29.35 11.65
CA MET A 190 -11.84 29.85 10.94
C MET A 190 -13.09 29.31 11.62
N TYR A 191 -14.09 30.11 11.81
CA TYR A 191 -15.34 29.68 12.42
C TYR A 191 -16.54 30.34 11.76
N ARG A 192 -17.58 29.55 11.47
CA ARG A 192 -18.87 30.05 10.94
C ARG A 192 -19.95 29.85 11.98
N PHE A 193 -20.68 30.91 12.27
CA PHE A 193 -21.82 30.89 13.18
C PHE A 193 -23.12 30.45 12.46
N ASP A 194 -24.13 30.07 13.22
CA ASP A 194 -25.41 29.59 12.68
C ASP A 194 -26.16 30.66 11.85
N ASP A 195 -25.94 31.94 12.13
CA ASP A 195 -26.46 33.06 11.37
C ASP A 195 -25.76 33.29 10.03
N GLY A 196 -24.75 32.48 9.73
CA GLY A 196 -23.96 32.56 8.51
C GLY A 196 -22.79 33.54 8.58
N SER A 197 -22.66 34.35 9.63
CA SER A 197 -21.49 35.18 9.87
C SER A 197 -20.29 34.30 10.14
N PHE A 198 -19.07 34.80 9.86
CA PHE A 198 -17.86 33.99 10.09
C PHE A 198 -16.67 34.84 10.53
N TRP A 199 -15.78 34.22 11.28
CA TRP A 199 -14.59 34.88 11.77
C TRP A 199 -13.33 34.19 11.23
N LEU A 200 -12.31 35.02 10.87
CA LEU A 200 -11.01 34.56 10.41
C LEU A 200 -9.93 35.05 11.37
N CYS A 201 -9.13 34.13 11.93
CA CYS A 201 -8.13 34.44 12.94
C CYS A 201 -6.73 34.26 12.36
N GLN A 202 -5.92 35.28 12.30
CA GLN A 202 -4.56 35.27 11.78
C GLN A 202 -3.60 34.54 12.71
N ARG A 203 -2.65 33.77 12.12
CA ARG A 203 -1.70 32.93 12.84
C ARG A 203 -0.62 33.75 13.56
N GLN A 204 -0.08 34.75 12.87
CA GLN A 204 1.07 35.52 13.35
C GLN A 204 0.66 36.73 14.21
N ASN A 205 -0.46 37.35 13.90
CA ASN A 205 -0.99 38.50 14.63
C ASN A 205 -2.19 38.05 15.45
N ALA A 206 -2.49 38.78 16.51
CA ALA A 206 -3.69 38.54 17.31
C ALA A 206 -4.97 39.07 16.65
N ARG A 207 -5.05 39.15 15.32
CA ARG A 207 -6.19 39.70 14.60
C ARG A 207 -7.27 38.69 14.41
N VAL A 208 -8.50 39.14 14.73
CA VAL A 208 -9.73 38.41 14.46
C VAL A 208 -10.58 39.28 13.55
N LEU A 209 -10.77 38.87 12.33
CA LEU A 209 -11.59 39.51 11.33
C LEU A 209 -13.01 38.98 11.43
N VAL A 210 -13.97 39.86 11.50
CA VAL A 210 -15.39 39.55 11.64
C VAL A 210 -16.11 39.86 10.34
N TYR A 211 -16.71 38.85 9.70
CA TYR A 211 -17.45 38.98 8.46
C TYR A 211 -18.93 38.69 8.69
N ALA A 212 -19.77 39.46 8.01
CA ALA A 212 -21.21 39.21 7.93
C ALA A 212 -21.49 37.99 7.00
N SER A 213 -22.70 37.45 7.08
CA SER A 213 -23.14 36.30 6.27
C SER A 213 -23.05 36.50 4.75
N ASN A 214 -23.07 37.75 4.29
CA ASN A 214 -22.92 38.13 2.89
C ASN A 214 -21.44 38.23 2.43
N GLY A 215 -20.47 37.88 3.31
CA GLY A 215 -19.04 37.92 3.01
C GLY A 215 -18.40 39.30 3.13
N LYS A 216 -19.14 40.33 3.62
CA LYS A 216 -18.58 41.68 3.82
C LYS A 216 -17.86 41.74 5.17
N LEU A 217 -16.64 42.28 5.18
CA LEU A 217 -15.90 42.55 6.42
C LEU A 217 -16.67 43.57 7.27
N THR A 218 -17.05 43.18 8.48
CA THR A 218 -17.72 44.04 9.45
C THR A 218 -16.69 44.85 10.26
N GLY A 219 -15.57 44.23 10.60
CA GLY A 219 -14.47 44.88 11.33
C GLY A 219 -13.55 43.86 12.03
N TYR A 220 -12.86 44.33 13.01
CA TYR A 220 -11.87 43.61 13.78
C TYR A 220 -12.25 43.55 15.26
N LEU A 221 -12.13 42.38 15.90
CA LEU A 221 -12.41 42.22 17.32
C LEU A 221 -11.25 42.82 18.14
N SER A 222 -11.59 43.80 18.99
CA SER A 222 -10.65 44.47 19.89
C SER A 222 -10.56 43.77 21.25
N LYS A 223 -9.57 44.16 22.06
CA LYS A 223 -9.31 43.59 23.40
C LYS A 223 -10.47 43.84 24.38
N ASP A 224 -11.17 44.95 24.23
CA ASP A 224 -12.31 45.34 25.07
C ASP A 224 -13.67 44.83 24.57
N GLY A 225 -13.67 44.03 23.50
CA GLY A 225 -14.87 43.37 22.93
C GLY A 225 -15.66 44.25 21.94
N ARG A 226 -15.06 45.27 21.37
CA ARG A 226 -15.65 46.09 20.31
C ARG A 226 -15.30 45.48 18.94
N ILE A 227 -16.13 45.75 17.94
CA ILE A 227 -15.84 45.51 16.52
C ILE A 227 -15.41 46.83 15.89
N GLU A 228 -14.09 46.94 15.69
CA GLU A 228 -13.45 48.16 15.19
C GLU A 228 -13.37 48.14 13.66
N LYS A 229 -13.57 49.30 13.02
CA LYS A 229 -13.41 49.43 11.55
C LYS A 229 -11.94 49.41 11.13
N ARG A 230 -11.02 49.78 11.99
CA ARG A 230 -9.59 49.81 11.74
C ARG A 230 -8.96 48.49 12.24
N PRO A 231 -7.94 48.01 11.56
CA PRO A 231 -7.20 46.80 12.02
C PRO A 231 -6.75 46.97 13.48
N THR A 232 -7.20 46.08 14.34
CA THR A 232 -6.83 46.02 15.75
C THR A 232 -6.55 44.58 16.16
N ASP A 233 -5.69 44.40 17.16
CA ASP A 233 -5.30 43.09 17.64
C ASP A 233 -6.09 42.74 18.92
N PHE A 234 -6.46 41.46 19.04
CA PHE A 234 -7.02 40.89 20.25
C PHE A 234 -5.92 40.67 21.30
N HIS A 235 -6.18 40.01 22.40
CA HIS A 235 -5.21 39.79 23.47
C HIS A 235 -4.05 38.90 23.07
N ALA A 236 -4.33 37.84 22.31
CA ALA A 236 -3.39 36.86 21.83
C ALA A 236 -3.93 36.21 20.54
N PRO A 237 -3.08 35.55 19.73
CA PRO A 237 -3.51 34.83 18.53
C PRO A 237 -4.56 33.77 18.86
N VAL A 238 -5.74 33.83 18.22
CA VAL A 238 -6.84 32.89 18.43
C VAL A 238 -6.62 31.64 17.62
N TYR A 239 -6.62 30.50 18.30
CA TYR A 239 -6.36 29.20 17.70
C TYR A 239 -7.59 28.31 17.53
N CYS A 240 -8.62 28.54 18.33
CA CYS A 240 -9.93 27.91 18.17
C CYS A 240 -11.05 28.80 18.65
N ILE A 241 -12.22 28.62 18.06
CA ILE A 241 -13.48 29.30 18.43
C ILE A 241 -14.53 28.21 18.66
N TYR A 242 -15.28 28.36 19.71
CA TYR A 242 -16.44 27.52 20.02
C TYR A 242 -17.62 28.36 20.43
N SER A 243 -18.78 28.14 19.83
CA SER A 243 -20.03 28.78 20.25
C SER A 243 -20.84 27.82 21.10
N SER A 244 -21.04 28.17 22.36
CA SER A 244 -21.87 27.41 23.29
C SER A 244 -23.34 27.51 22.97
N LYS A 245 -24.13 26.54 23.46
CA LYS A 245 -25.60 26.51 23.32
C LYS A 245 -26.30 27.72 23.90
N ASP A 246 -25.71 28.39 24.89
CA ASP A 246 -26.23 29.60 25.47
C ASP A 246 -25.84 30.92 24.73
N GLY A 247 -25.18 30.77 23.55
CA GLY A 247 -24.73 31.91 22.74
C GLY A 247 -23.41 32.54 23.23
N THR A 248 -22.76 31.97 24.25
CA THR A 248 -21.44 32.39 24.70
C THR A 248 -20.38 31.94 23.70
N ILE A 249 -19.48 32.82 23.27
CA ILE A 249 -18.37 32.49 22.38
C ILE A 249 -17.12 32.25 23.23
N TRP A 250 -16.45 31.12 22.99
CA TRP A 250 -15.21 30.74 23.64
C TRP A 250 -14.07 30.86 22.65
N LEU A 251 -12.98 31.51 23.03
CA LEU A 251 -11.77 31.64 22.22
C LEU A 251 -10.61 30.96 22.93
N GLY A 252 -10.02 29.98 22.28
CA GLY A 252 -8.73 29.42 22.69
C GLY A 252 -7.61 30.18 22.02
N THR A 253 -6.56 30.57 22.76
CA THR A 253 -5.46 31.40 22.24
C THR A 253 -4.11 30.74 22.48
N ARG A 254 -3.10 31.20 21.75
CA ARG A 254 -1.71 30.85 22.01
C ARG A 254 -1.07 31.85 22.98
N GLY A 255 -0.60 31.38 24.12
CA GLY A 255 0.06 32.16 25.16
C GLY A 255 -0.87 33.02 25.97
N GLY A 256 -2.20 33.09 25.66
CA GLY A 256 -3.17 33.90 26.40
C GLY A 256 -4.20 33.11 27.21
N GLY A 257 -4.20 31.75 27.03
CA GLY A 257 -5.22 30.89 27.62
C GLY A 257 -6.55 30.95 26.85
N ALA A 258 -7.66 30.83 27.58
CA ALA A 258 -9.00 30.91 26.99
C ALA A 258 -9.70 32.19 27.38
N TYR A 259 -10.56 32.67 26.51
CA TYR A 259 -11.43 33.84 26.74
C TYR A 259 -12.88 33.46 26.50
N ARG A 260 -13.75 34.02 27.32
CA ARG A 260 -15.21 33.92 27.18
C ARG A 260 -15.76 35.27 26.74
N LEU A 261 -16.54 35.28 25.68
CA LEU A 261 -17.21 36.46 25.15
C LEU A 261 -18.72 36.32 25.32
N LYS A 262 -19.33 37.24 26.06
CA LYS A 262 -20.80 37.35 26.20
C LYS A 262 -21.31 38.52 25.41
N THR A 263 -22.31 38.29 24.56
CA THR A 263 -22.94 39.35 23.79
C THR A 263 -23.61 40.35 24.70
N VAL A 264 -23.36 41.64 24.49
CA VAL A 264 -24.07 42.74 25.17
C VAL A 264 -25.40 42.95 24.45
N ILE A 265 -26.51 42.61 25.12
CA ILE A 265 -27.86 42.74 24.57
C ILE A 265 -28.33 44.15 24.87
N HIS A 266 -28.49 45.01 23.86
CA HIS A 266 -29.20 46.27 23.94
C HIS A 266 -30.55 46.13 23.22
N GLY A 267 -31.61 45.76 23.97
CA GLY A 267 -33.00 45.69 23.48
C GLY A 267 -33.54 44.26 23.33
N PRO A 268 -34.83 44.07 23.00
CA PRO A 268 -35.42 42.76 22.88
C PRO A 268 -34.80 41.94 21.71
N ALA A 269 -34.33 40.77 22.06
CA ALA A 269 -33.54 39.91 21.17
C ALA A 269 -34.37 39.36 20.01
N GLN A 270 -33.96 39.64 18.79
CA GLN A 270 -34.18 38.79 17.62
C GLN A 270 -32.85 38.57 16.91
N GLY A 271 -32.27 37.38 17.12
CA GLY A 271 -31.08 36.93 16.43
C GLY A 271 -29.77 37.22 17.16
N HIS A 272 -28.79 36.25 17.05
CA HIS A 272 -27.48 36.27 17.70
C HIS A 272 -26.45 37.21 17.06
N GLN A 273 -26.90 38.30 16.40
CA GLN A 273 -25.97 39.33 15.89
C GLN A 273 -25.68 40.38 16.95
N PRO A 274 -24.40 40.78 17.14
CA PRO A 274 -24.11 42.00 17.85
C PRO A 274 -24.75 43.16 17.10
N VAL A 275 -25.79 43.79 17.69
CA VAL A 275 -26.38 44.97 17.10
C VAL A 275 -25.32 46.07 17.14
N LEU A 276 -24.71 46.35 16.02
CA LEU A 276 -23.85 47.51 15.82
C LEU A 276 -24.75 48.74 15.98
N ASP A 277 -24.51 49.43 17.06
CA ASP A 277 -25.14 50.75 17.26
C ASP A 277 -24.89 51.61 16.02
N LYS A 278 -25.94 52.26 15.49
CA LYS A 278 -25.85 53.10 14.28
C LYS A 278 -24.82 54.24 14.41
N GLN A 279 -24.31 54.48 15.60
CA GLN A 279 -23.30 55.51 15.92
C GLN A 279 -21.88 54.98 16.17
N GLY A 280 -21.61 53.69 15.99
CA GLY A 280 -20.22 53.17 15.77
C GLY A 280 -19.31 53.12 16.96
N GLY A 281 -19.76 52.80 18.18
CA GLY A 281 -18.85 52.78 19.37
C GLY A 281 -19.25 51.87 20.52
N GLY A 282 -20.32 51.08 20.45
CA GLY A 282 -20.75 50.20 21.53
C GLY A 282 -19.90 48.95 21.69
N LYS A 283 -19.73 48.44 22.91
CA LYS A 283 -19.14 47.09 23.16
C LYS A 283 -20.08 46.04 22.62
N ALA A 284 -19.61 45.21 21.70
CA ALA A 284 -20.35 44.06 21.18
C ALA A 284 -20.29 42.87 22.16
N PHE A 285 -19.20 42.76 22.92
CA PHE A 285 -18.96 41.63 23.82
C PHE A 285 -18.36 42.09 25.16
N ILE A 286 -18.73 41.40 26.25
CA ILE A 286 -17.98 41.39 27.50
C ILE A 286 -16.93 40.31 27.39
N VAL A 287 -15.65 40.68 27.49
CA VAL A 287 -14.50 39.78 27.35
C VAL A 287 -14.00 39.40 28.75
N GLU A 288 -13.97 38.11 29.06
CA GLU A 288 -13.48 37.55 30.32
C GLU A 288 -12.37 36.50 30.06
N ARG A 289 -11.24 36.68 30.68
CA ARG A 289 -10.16 35.68 30.64
C ARG A 289 -10.45 34.53 31.60
N ILE A 290 -10.26 33.28 31.14
CA ILE A 290 -10.41 32.09 31.97
C ILE A 290 -9.08 31.79 32.61
N VAL A 291 -9.03 31.76 33.95
CA VAL A 291 -7.84 31.39 34.71
C VAL A 291 -7.73 29.85 34.78
N SER A 292 -6.59 29.31 34.42
CA SER A 292 -6.29 27.89 34.58
C SER A 292 -5.67 27.61 35.95
N GLU A 293 -6.13 26.57 36.66
CA GLU A 293 -5.48 26.06 37.86
C GLU A 293 -4.19 25.27 37.52
N THR A 294 -3.98 25.01 36.23
CA THR A 294 -2.80 24.31 35.75
C THR A 294 -1.82 25.31 35.16
N ASN A 295 -0.70 25.52 35.80
CA ASN A 295 0.37 26.42 35.31
C ASN A 295 1.10 25.90 34.06
N HIS A 296 0.50 24.99 33.24
CA HIS A 296 1.27 24.23 32.28
C HIS A 296 1.14 24.64 30.82
N SER A 297 0.06 25.29 30.39
CA SER A 297 0.03 25.89 29.05
C SER A 297 -1.13 26.84 28.88
N ASP A 298 -0.85 28.04 28.41
CA ASP A 298 -1.82 29.00 27.94
C ASP A 298 -2.14 28.81 26.43
N ASP A 299 -1.69 27.68 25.84
CA ASP A 299 -1.92 27.33 24.42
C ASP A 299 -3.15 26.45 24.26
N VAL A 300 -4.32 27.02 24.03
CA VAL A 300 -5.59 26.29 23.87
C VAL A 300 -5.88 26.07 22.40
N TYR A 301 -5.89 24.78 21.96
CA TYR A 301 -6.00 24.37 20.56
C TYR A 301 -7.41 23.95 20.13
N SER A 302 -8.21 23.43 21.04
CA SER A 302 -9.56 22.98 20.75
C SER A 302 -10.47 23.11 21.97
N ILE A 303 -11.75 23.47 21.75
CA ILE A 303 -12.77 23.65 22.79
C ILE A 303 -14.06 22.95 22.35
N CYS A 304 -14.72 22.26 23.28
CA CYS A 304 -16.06 21.73 23.08
C CYS A 304 -16.89 21.77 24.37
N GLU A 305 -18.22 21.57 24.24
CA GLU A 305 -19.18 21.61 25.38
C GLU A 305 -19.91 20.27 25.46
N ASP A 306 -20.03 19.71 26.65
CA ASP A 306 -20.82 18.49 26.89
C ASP A 306 -22.31 18.81 27.17
N SER A 307 -23.12 17.76 27.36
CA SER A 307 -24.57 17.93 27.64
C SER A 307 -24.86 18.66 28.95
N ARG A 308 -23.90 18.64 29.88
CA ARG A 308 -24.02 19.33 31.19
C ARG A 308 -23.56 20.77 31.14
N GLY A 309 -23.10 21.23 29.97
CA GLY A 309 -22.60 22.60 29.78
C GLY A 309 -21.19 22.79 30.36
N ARG A 310 -20.44 21.74 30.65
CA ARG A 310 -19.01 21.84 30.96
C ARG A 310 -18.22 22.10 29.70
N ILE A 311 -17.26 22.99 29.80
CA ILE A 311 -16.39 23.36 28.66
C ILE A 311 -15.07 22.61 28.77
N TRP A 312 -14.78 21.77 27.80
CA TRP A 312 -13.55 21.01 27.70
C TRP A 312 -12.57 21.75 26.80
N MET A 313 -11.30 21.75 27.18
CA MET A 313 -10.23 22.47 26.47
C MET A 313 -9.02 21.56 26.30
N ALA A 314 -8.60 21.38 25.06
CA ALA A 314 -7.32 20.72 24.72
C ALA A 314 -6.20 21.74 24.65
N THR A 315 -5.07 21.45 25.29
CA THR A 315 -3.91 22.33 25.29
C THR A 315 -2.66 21.61 24.78
N LEU A 316 -1.77 22.36 24.13
CA LEU A 316 -0.58 21.78 23.49
C LEU A 316 0.40 21.16 24.50
N ASN A 317 0.57 21.76 25.67
CA ASN A 317 1.56 21.28 26.65
C ASN A 317 0.97 21.12 28.06
N GLY A 318 -0.33 21.27 28.21
CA GLY A 318 -1.02 21.15 29.50
C GLY A 318 -2.10 20.06 29.52
N GLY A 319 -2.18 19.23 28.44
CA GLY A 319 -3.17 18.19 28.34
C GLY A 319 -4.61 18.72 28.27
N LEU A 320 -5.52 18.05 28.96
CA LEU A 320 -6.96 18.32 28.94
C LEU A 320 -7.40 19.08 30.20
N SER A 321 -8.19 20.14 30.05
CA SER A 321 -8.80 20.86 31.17
C SER A 321 -10.29 21.05 30.99
N CYS A 322 -11.02 21.27 32.06
CA CYS A 322 -12.46 21.43 32.04
C CYS A 322 -12.93 22.62 32.92
N VAL A 323 -13.87 23.42 32.39
CA VAL A 323 -14.56 24.45 33.13
C VAL A 323 -15.95 23.98 33.52
N VAL A 324 -16.20 23.89 34.84
CA VAL A 324 -17.49 23.48 35.37
C VAL A 324 -18.35 24.77 35.63
N ARG A 325 -19.51 24.84 35.01
CA ARG A 325 -20.39 26.07 35.03
C ARG A 325 -20.93 26.50 36.39
N LYS A 326 -20.80 25.68 37.45
CA LYS A 326 -21.31 26.05 38.79
C LYS A 326 -20.64 27.30 39.42
N SER A 327 -19.55 27.77 38.83
CA SER A 327 -18.84 28.99 39.31
C SER A 327 -19.06 30.15 38.33
N LEU A 328 -20.27 30.70 38.29
CA LEU A 328 -20.66 31.75 37.35
C LEU A 328 -19.96 33.11 37.59
N GLN A 329 -19.33 33.33 38.72
CA GLN A 329 -18.69 34.61 39.02
C GLN A 329 -17.22 34.70 38.56
N ARG A 330 -16.48 33.61 38.54
CA ARG A 330 -15.10 33.55 37.99
C ARG A 330 -14.80 32.13 37.51
N PRO A 331 -15.09 31.81 36.27
CA PRO A 331 -14.87 30.47 35.76
C PRO A 331 -13.37 30.13 35.75
N LYS A 332 -13.03 28.97 36.30
CA LYS A 332 -11.68 28.47 36.32
C LYS A 332 -11.62 27.13 35.58
N ALA A 333 -10.59 26.92 34.79
CA ALA A 333 -10.30 25.64 34.18
C ALA A 333 -9.62 24.72 35.20
N GLN A 334 -10.22 23.55 35.41
CA GLN A 334 -9.78 22.54 36.38
C GLN A 334 -9.08 21.39 35.69
N LYS A 335 -8.17 20.71 36.43
CA LYS A 335 -7.60 19.43 35.97
C LYS A 335 -8.66 18.33 35.93
N VAL A 336 -8.52 17.41 35.01
CA VAL A 336 -9.34 16.21 34.90
C VAL A 336 -8.60 15.08 35.61
N ALA A 337 -9.08 14.64 36.77
CA ALA A 337 -8.36 13.70 37.63
C ALA A 337 -8.07 12.33 36.96
N GLY A 338 -8.91 11.89 36.05
CA GLY A 338 -8.72 10.64 35.32
C GLY A 338 -7.82 10.74 34.09
N TYR A 339 -7.27 11.92 33.79
CA TYR A 339 -6.40 12.13 32.62
C TYR A 339 -4.93 11.98 32.98
N ASN A 340 -4.18 11.24 32.18
CA ASN A 340 -2.74 11.03 32.41
C ASN A 340 -1.90 12.14 31.70
N TYR A 341 -1.62 13.22 32.42
CA TYR A 341 -0.89 14.38 31.91
C TYR A 341 0.58 14.10 31.56
N LYS A 342 1.18 13.06 32.14
CA LYS A 342 2.57 12.68 31.84
C LYS A 342 2.67 11.93 30.53
N GLU A 343 1.69 11.09 30.26
CA GLU A 343 1.65 10.27 29.04
C GLU A 343 1.10 11.04 27.84
N PHE A 344 0.11 11.93 28.09
CA PHE A 344 -0.56 12.70 27.03
C PHE A 344 -0.44 14.22 27.30
N PRO A 345 0.77 14.79 27.24
CA PRO A 345 0.94 16.23 27.52
C PRO A 345 0.39 17.12 26.40
N ARG A 346 0.32 16.58 25.16
CA ARG A 346 -0.06 17.33 23.95
C ARG A 346 -1.40 16.85 23.43
N CYS A 347 -2.41 17.73 23.51
CA CYS A 347 -3.73 17.53 22.91
C CYS A 347 -3.89 18.49 21.74
N HIS A 348 -4.17 17.95 20.55
CA HIS A 348 -4.32 18.74 19.32
C HIS A 348 -5.77 19.12 19.05
N SER A 349 -6.69 18.17 19.21
CA SER A 349 -8.10 18.36 18.87
C SER A 349 -9.01 17.57 19.81
N ILE A 350 -10.19 18.11 20.08
CA ILE A 350 -11.24 17.41 20.84
C ILE A 350 -12.59 17.54 20.13
N ALA A 351 -13.37 16.48 20.20
CA ALA A 351 -14.75 16.48 19.74
C ALA A 351 -15.64 15.74 20.74
N ILE A 352 -16.91 16.10 20.80
CA ILE A 352 -17.88 15.47 21.69
C ILE A 352 -19.19 15.19 20.96
N ARG A 353 -19.75 14.02 21.19
CA ARG A 353 -21.09 13.65 20.75
C ARG A 353 -21.71 12.67 21.72
N ASN A 354 -22.99 12.90 22.11
CA ASN A 354 -23.73 12.06 23.05
C ASN A 354 -22.93 11.77 24.35
N ASP A 355 -22.26 12.79 24.86
CA ASP A 355 -21.38 12.73 26.03
C ASP A 355 -20.20 11.74 25.92
N VAL A 356 -19.84 11.32 24.71
CA VAL A 356 -18.57 10.67 24.44
C VAL A 356 -17.58 11.73 23.97
N LEU A 357 -16.57 11.97 24.79
CA LEU A 357 -15.47 12.88 24.51
C LEU A 357 -14.34 12.11 23.81
N VAL A 358 -13.91 12.61 22.68
CA VAL A 358 -12.76 12.09 21.91
C VAL A 358 -11.66 13.13 21.93
N VAL A 359 -10.42 12.70 22.23
CA VAL A 359 -9.24 13.55 22.34
C VAL A 359 -8.14 13.04 21.42
N GLY A 360 -7.76 13.83 20.44
CA GLY A 360 -6.60 13.56 19.57
C GLY A 360 -5.32 14.08 20.21
N THR A 361 -4.32 13.21 20.32
CA THR A 361 -3.03 13.52 20.95
C THR A 361 -1.86 13.10 20.06
N SER A 362 -0.63 13.48 20.45
CA SER A 362 0.60 12.98 19.81
C SER A 362 0.88 11.50 20.12
N GLU A 363 0.18 10.88 21.08
CA GLU A 363 0.46 9.53 21.58
C GLU A 363 -0.73 8.58 21.43
N GLY A 364 -1.70 8.94 20.59
CA GLY A 364 -2.89 8.15 20.28
C GLY A 364 -4.19 8.91 20.45
N LEU A 365 -5.28 8.17 20.32
CA LEU A 365 -6.65 8.64 20.47
C LEU A 365 -7.20 8.23 21.83
N LEU A 366 -7.76 9.17 22.58
CA LEU A 366 -8.41 8.88 23.85
C LEU A 366 -9.91 9.07 23.72
N VAL A 367 -10.67 8.17 24.37
CA VAL A 367 -12.12 8.22 24.40
C VAL A 367 -12.61 8.09 25.83
N ALA A 368 -13.56 8.93 26.22
CA ALA A 368 -14.15 8.90 27.56
C ALA A 368 -15.65 9.18 27.55
N ASP A 369 -16.39 8.47 28.39
CA ASP A 369 -17.76 8.82 28.74
C ASP A 369 -17.73 9.99 29.75
N VAL A 370 -18.26 11.12 29.34
CA VAL A 370 -18.38 12.32 30.17
C VAL A 370 -19.81 12.60 30.65
N SER A 371 -20.72 11.63 30.51
CA SER A 371 -22.07 11.72 31.09
C SER A 371 -22.06 11.72 32.63
N VAL A 372 -20.94 11.31 33.23
CA VAL A 372 -20.73 11.28 34.67
C VAL A 372 -20.83 12.68 35.30
N LYS A 373 -21.40 12.73 36.51
CA LYS A 373 -21.66 14.01 37.21
C LYS A 373 -20.37 14.73 37.60
N ASP A 374 -19.41 13.99 38.13
CA ASP A 374 -18.19 14.56 38.71
C ASP A 374 -16.96 14.25 37.86
N LEU A 375 -16.06 15.22 37.69
CA LEU A 375 -14.83 15.07 36.91
C LEU A 375 -13.93 13.92 37.37
N PRO A 376 -13.79 13.61 38.68
CA PRO A 376 -13.00 12.47 39.14
C PRO A 376 -13.49 11.11 38.66
N GLY A 377 -14.76 11.00 38.21
CA GLY A 377 -15.35 9.79 37.66
C GLY A 377 -14.99 9.51 36.20
N VAL A 378 -14.47 10.48 35.46
CA VAL A 378 -14.13 10.33 34.05
C VAL A 378 -12.95 9.38 33.88
N ARG A 379 -13.10 8.38 33.02
CA ARG A 379 -12.06 7.41 32.68
C ARG A 379 -11.82 7.42 31.19
N PHE A 380 -10.54 7.42 30.78
CA PHE A 380 -10.13 7.43 29.38
C PHE A 380 -9.70 6.05 28.92
N LYS A 381 -10.25 5.60 27.80
CA LYS A 381 -9.74 4.49 27.02
C LYS A 381 -8.72 5.04 26.00
N VAL A 382 -7.63 4.31 25.81
CA VAL A 382 -6.52 4.73 24.95
C VAL A 382 -6.45 3.78 23.76
N HIS A 383 -6.53 4.35 22.57
CA HIS A 383 -6.39 3.63 21.31
C HIS A 383 -5.11 4.08 20.62
N ARG A 384 -4.19 3.11 20.40
CA ARG A 384 -2.91 3.33 19.75
C ARG A 384 -2.77 2.52 18.49
N TYR A 385 -1.91 3.01 17.62
CA TYR A 385 -1.48 2.25 16.46
C TYR A 385 -0.70 1.00 16.90
N HIS A 386 -1.01 -0.12 16.27
CA HIS A 386 -0.31 -1.39 16.42
C HIS A 386 -0.09 -1.99 15.03
N SER A 387 1.15 -2.29 14.67
CA SER A 387 1.52 -2.84 13.36
C SER A 387 0.81 -4.15 13.00
N ASN A 388 0.37 -4.91 14.01
CA ASN A 388 -0.36 -6.17 13.85
C ASN A 388 -1.89 -6.01 13.81
N ASN A 389 -2.41 -4.77 13.89
CA ASN A 389 -3.83 -4.49 13.85
C ASN A 389 -4.18 -3.55 12.70
N ASN A 390 -4.48 -4.10 11.54
CA ASN A 390 -4.83 -3.33 10.34
C ASN A 390 -6.20 -2.64 10.42
N MET A 391 -6.98 -2.87 11.47
CA MET A 391 -8.30 -2.26 11.66
C MET A 391 -8.31 -1.21 12.77
N GLY A 392 -7.21 -1.04 13.50
CA GLY A 392 -7.06 0.01 14.52
C GLY A 392 -6.77 1.37 13.89
N ILE A 393 -6.48 2.38 14.72
CA ILE A 393 -6.04 3.69 14.22
C ILE A 393 -4.71 3.57 13.44
N SER A 394 -4.56 4.33 12.35
CA SER A 394 -3.44 4.21 11.41
C SER A 394 -2.13 4.85 11.90
N SER A 395 -2.21 5.80 12.85
CA SER A 395 -1.04 6.47 13.45
C SER A 395 -1.36 6.97 14.86
N ASN A 396 -0.33 7.10 15.70
CA ASN A 396 -0.48 7.71 17.04
C ASN A 396 -0.52 9.24 17.02
N LEU A 397 -0.02 9.86 15.94
CA LEU A 397 -0.06 11.31 15.79
C LEU A 397 -1.44 11.72 15.24
N VAL A 398 -2.33 12.11 16.13
CA VAL A 398 -3.70 12.52 15.81
C VAL A 398 -3.79 14.04 15.81
N ASP A 399 -3.95 14.62 14.62
CA ASP A 399 -3.99 16.07 14.42
C ASP A 399 -5.39 16.64 14.60
N TYR A 400 -6.40 15.94 14.08
CA TYR A 400 -7.75 16.46 14.07
C TYR A 400 -8.79 15.36 14.28
N VAL A 401 -9.80 15.66 15.09
CA VAL A 401 -10.96 14.78 15.33
C VAL A 401 -12.25 15.56 15.17
N MET A 402 -13.23 14.96 14.52
CA MET A 402 -14.57 15.51 14.41
C MET A 402 -15.64 14.41 14.27
N PHE A 403 -16.88 14.76 14.55
CA PHE A 403 -18.04 13.97 14.19
C PHE A 403 -18.74 14.57 12.99
N ASP A 404 -19.10 13.73 12.03
CA ASP A 404 -19.98 14.13 10.94
C ASP A 404 -21.45 14.21 11.41
N ASN A 405 -22.34 14.62 10.53
CA ASN A 405 -23.77 14.73 10.86
C ASN A 405 -24.41 13.34 11.09
N ALA A 406 -23.91 12.29 10.45
CA ALA A 406 -24.38 10.93 10.65
C ALA A 406 -23.95 10.35 12.02
N GLY A 407 -22.90 10.90 12.62
CA GLY A 407 -22.36 10.48 13.89
C GLY A 407 -21.07 9.67 13.80
N SER A 408 -20.54 9.52 12.62
CA SER A 408 -19.27 8.86 12.42
C SER A 408 -18.13 9.71 12.95
N LEU A 409 -17.22 9.11 13.69
CA LEU A 409 -15.99 9.74 14.14
C LEU A 409 -14.97 9.74 13.00
N LEU A 410 -14.49 10.92 12.66
CA LEU A 410 -13.43 11.15 11.68
C LEU A 410 -12.15 11.55 12.40
N VAL A 411 -11.03 10.89 12.07
CA VAL A 411 -9.73 11.12 12.70
C VAL A 411 -8.67 11.30 11.61
N CYS A 412 -8.10 12.52 11.57
CA CYS A 412 -6.96 12.82 10.70
C CYS A 412 -5.67 12.55 11.44
N THR A 413 -4.73 11.88 10.77
CA THR A 413 -3.46 11.49 11.36
C THR A 413 -2.28 11.91 10.48
N GLU A 414 -1.17 12.23 11.12
CA GLU A 414 0.11 12.34 10.44
C GLU A 414 0.61 10.92 10.10
N ASN A 415 0.97 10.66 8.85
CA ASN A 415 1.43 9.37 8.33
C ASN A 415 0.39 8.23 8.24
N GLY A 416 -0.90 8.54 8.26
CA GLY A 416 -1.94 7.50 8.15
C GLY A 416 -3.26 7.98 7.52
N GLY A 417 -3.27 9.20 6.96
CA GLY A 417 -4.41 9.75 6.25
C GLY A 417 -5.64 9.99 7.13
N LEU A 418 -6.82 9.75 6.58
CA LEU A 418 -8.12 9.86 7.23
C LEU A 418 -8.60 8.50 7.71
N ASN A 419 -8.99 8.41 8.98
CA ASN A 419 -9.59 7.24 9.59
C ASN A 419 -11.06 7.53 9.88
N ILE A 420 -11.97 6.68 9.42
CA ILE A 420 -13.40 6.75 9.68
C ILE A 420 -13.78 5.60 10.62
N CYS A 421 -14.27 5.92 11.81
CA CYS A 421 -14.63 4.89 12.77
C CYS A 421 -15.87 4.11 12.31
N THR A 422 -15.75 2.79 12.30
CA THR A 422 -16.82 1.84 11.93
C THR A 422 -17.36 1.03 13.10
N SER A 423 -16.83 1.24 14.33
CA SER A 423 -17.33 0.60 15.53
C SER A 423 -18.73 1.09 15.88
N GLU A 424 -19.59 0.22 16.36
CA GLU A 424 -20.94 0.55 16.82
C GLU A 424 -20.92 1.42 18.08
N SER A 425 -19.96 1.18 18.98
CA SER A 425 -19.74 1.98 20.17
C SER A 425 -18.32 2.55 20.21
N LEU A 426 -18.19 3.83 20.47
CA LEU A 426 -16.89 4.48 20.68
C LEU A 426 -16.27 4.12 22.04
N LEU A 427 -17.06 3.56 22.95
CA LEU A 427 -16.59 3.10 24.26
C LEU A 427 -16.11 1.65 24.27
N ASP A 428 -15.95 1.02 23.12
CA ASP A 428 -15.39 -0.32 23.00
C ASP A 428 -13.88 -0.31 23.33
N ASP A 429 -13.36 -1.45 23.79
CA ASP A 429 -11.93 -1.58 24.11
C ASP A 429 -11.04 -1.56 22.84
N LYS A 430 -11.62 -1.94 21.69
CA LYS A 430 -10.96 -1.90 20.39
C LYS A 430 -11.87 -1.17 19.41
N LEU A 431 -11.39 -0.06 18.89
CA LEU A 431 -12.07 0.65 17.82
C LEU A 431 -11.59 0.14 16.47
N HIS A 432 -12.52 0.08 15.52
CA HIS A 432 -12.26 -0.28 14.13
C HIS A 432 -12.41 0.95 13.24
N PHE A 433 -11.52 1.06 12.26
CA PHE A 433 -11.49 2.19 11.35
C PHE A 433 -11.37 1.73 9.90
N GLU A 434 -12.09 2.39 9.01
CA GLU A 434 -11.82 2.39 7.58
C GLU A 434 -10.73 3.43 7.31
N HIS A 435 -9.63 3.01 6.67
CA HIS A 435 -8.49 3.87 6.39
C HIS A 435 -8.54 4.39 4.95
N ILE A 436 -8.38 5.69 4.80
CA ILE A 436 -8.24 6.35 3.52
C ILE A 436 -6.86 7.02 3.50
N ASP A 437 -5.95 6.44 2.74
CA ASP A 437 -4.53 6.78 2.68
C ASP A 437 -4.04 6.88 1.22
N ASN A 438 -2.73 6.79 0.99
CA ASN A 438 -2.14 6.79 -0.34
C ASN A 438 -2.69 5.70 -1.27
N LYS A 439 -3.14 4.56 -0.73
CA LYS A 439 -3.73 3.47 -1.52
C LYS A 439 -5.08 3.87 -2.12
N ASN A 440 -5.76 4.81 -1.48
CA ASN A 440 -7.03 5.37 -1.93
C ASN A 440 -6.85 6.74 -2.60
N GLY A 441 -5.60 7.18 -2.84
CA GLY A 441 -5.27 8.47 -3.45
C GLY A 441 -5.25 9.66 -2.50
N LEU A 442 -5.48 9.47 -1.20
CA LEU A 442 -5.34 10.51 -0.19
C LEU A 442 -3.89 10.52 0.33
N PRO A 443 -3.20 11.68 0.42
CA PRO A 443 -1.89 11.74 1.04
C PRO A 443 -1.90 11.22 2.47
N ASP A 444 -0.81 10.55 2.89
CA ASP A 444 -0.69 9.99 4.25
C ASP A 444 -0.76 11.07 5.34
N ILE A 445 -0.40 12.32 5.02
CA ILE A 445 -0.54 13.45 5.93
C ILE A 445 -1.89 14.11 5.68
N ALA A 446 -2.85 13.89 6.57
CA ALA A 446 -4.14 14.56 6.60
C ALA A 446 -4.20 15.50 7.82
N PHE A 447 -4.23 16.80 7.58
CA PHE A 447 -4.22 17.79 8.66
C PHE A 447 -5.59 17.98 9.31
N ALA A 448 -6.62 18.17 8.49
CA ALA A 448 -7.97 18.42 8.97
C ALA A 448 -9.01 18.00 7.93
N VAL A 449 -10.23 17.77 8.40
CA VAL A 449 -11.36 17.35 7.58
C VAL A 449 -12.58 18.22 7.84
N ALA A 450 -13.35 18.47 6.79
CA ALA A 450 -14.64 19.15 6.87
C ALA A 450 -15.70 18.39 6.05
N GLU A 451 -16.89 18.23 6.62
CA GLU A 451 -18.00 17.56 5.93
C GLU A 451 -18.56 18.45 4.82
N ASN A 452 -18.74 17.88 3.62
CA ASN A 452 -19.38 18.54 2.49
C ASN A 452 -20.91 18.41 2.60
N ARG A 453 -21.55 19.40 3.20
CA ARG A 453 -23.00 19.40 3.51
C ARG A 453 -23.82 19.84 2.30
N LEU A 454 -24.13 18.94 1.39
CA LEU A 454 -24.91 19.27 0.20
C LEU A 454 -26.40 19.53 0.45
N ASP A 455 -27.02 19.03 1.53
CA ASP A 455 -28.47 18.91 1.66
C ASP A 455 -29.15 19.85 2.66
N ARG A 456 -28.47 20.63 3.50
CA ARG A 456 -29.10 21.48 4.51
C ARG A 456 -29.59 22.86 4.03
N LEU A 457 -29.36 23.26 2.77
CA LEU A 457 -29.75 24.58 2.26
C LEU A 457 -31.14 24.63 1.61
N ASN A 458 -31.81 23.49 1.47
CA ASN A 458 -33.20 23.48 1.01
C ASN A 458 -34.14 23.68 2.20
N LYS A 459 -34.50 24.96 2.48
CA LYS A 459 -35.52 25.34 3.48
C LYS A 459 -36.96 24.95 3.11
N ASN A 460 -37.17 24.27 1.99
CA ASN A 460 -38.51 23.84 1.58
C ASN A 460 -38.59 22.32 1.81
N GLY A 461 -39.24 21.93 2.90
CA GLY A 461 -39.42 20.59 3.42
C GLY A 461 -40.18 19.62 2.51
N TYR A 462 -39.55 19.10 1.48
CA TYR A 462 -39.92 17.85 0.88
C TYR A 462 -38.69 16.91 1.05
N GLY A 463 -38.79 16.10 2.07
CA GLY A 463 -37.82 15.05 2.31
C GLY A 463 -37.87 14.00 1.20
N SER A 464 -36.86 13.95 0.37
CA SER A 464 -36.45 12.69 -0.22
C SER A 464 -35.43 12.07 0.72
N SER A 465 -35.74 10.91 1.25
CA SER A 465 -34.83 10.03 1.99
C SER A 465 -33.82 9.39 1.02
N ALA A 466 -33.04 10.22 0.33
CA ALA A 466 -31.84 9.75 -0.29
C ALA A 466 -30.75 9.91 0.77
N THR A 467 -30.17 8.82 1.18
CA THR A 467 -28.92 8.77 1.96
C THR A 467 -27.93 9.69 1.27
N SER A 468 -27.71 10.89 1.83
CA SER A 468 -26.74 11.83 1.28
C SER A 468 -25.39 11.14 1.29
N ALA A 469 -24.77 11.01 0.12
CA ALA A 469 -23.47 10.39 -0.01
C ALA A 469 -22.49 11.08 0.95
N GLN A 470 -21.83 10.30 1.81
CA GLN A 470 -20.80 10.81 2.70
C GLN A 470 -19.69 11.44 1.84
N ALA A 471 -19.42 12.72 2.05
CA ALA A 471 -18.38 13.44 1.33
C ALA A 471 -17.65 14.42 2.26
N TYR A 472 -16.32 14.44 2.17
CA TYR A 472 -15.45 15.17 3.07
C TYR A 472 -14.37 15.91 2.29
N TRP A 473 -14.11 17.17 2.63
CA TRP A 473 -12.92 17.89 2.21
C TRP A 473 -11.80 17.67 3.22
N VAL A 474 -10.67 17.13 2.77
CA VAL A 474 -9.49 16.87 3.59
C VAL A 474 -8.34 17.74 3.12
N THR A 475 -7.74 18.49 4.05
CA THR A 475 -6.53 19.28 3.78
C THR A 475 -5.28 18.45 4.04
N SER A 476 -4.33 18.54 3.12
CA SER A 476 -2.99 17.95 3.22
C SER A 476 -1.95 19.01 2.90
N MET A 477 -0.67 18.75 3.10
CA MET A 477 0.38 19.78 2.98
C MET A 477 0.34 20.56 1.65
N TYR A 478 0.12 19.87 0.51
CA TYR A 478 0.16 20.49 -0.83
C TYR A 478 -1.07 20.19 -1.69
N SER A 479 -2.13 19.72 -1.07
CA SER A 479 -3.39 19.43 -1.76
C SER A 479 -4.58 19.53 -0.84
N ILE A 480 -5.75 19.78 -1.44
CA ILE A 480 -7.04 19.52 -0.82
C ILE A 480 -7.70 18.38 -1.57
N SER A 481 -8.29 17.46 -0.85
CA SER A 481 -8.90 16.27 -1.43
C SER A 481 -10.37 16.18 -1.08
N LEU A 482 -11.21 15.81 -2.04
CA LEU A 482 -12.59 15.42 -1.81
C LEU A 482 -12.63 13.89 -1.67
N VAL A 483 -12.97 13.42 -0.49
CA VAL A 483 -13.20 12.02 -0.19
C VAL A 483 -14.69 11.78 -0.17
N SER A 484 -15.19 10.87 -1.00
CA SER A 484 -16.63 10.58 -1.09
C SER A 484 -16.89 9.09 -1.20
N ARG A 485 -18.03 8.65 -0.64
CA ARG A 485 -18.44 7.24 -0.78
C ARG A 485 -19.11 7.03 -2.13
N ASN A 486 -18.60 6.09 -2.90
CA ASN A 486 -19.21 5.68 -4.17
C ASN A 486 -20.52 4.93 -3.89
N GLU A 487 -21.61 5.38 -4.51
CA GLU A 487 -22.95 4.80 -4.32
C GLU A 487 -23.10 3.40 -4.93
N VAL A 488 -22.24 3.03 -5.87
CA VAL A 488 -22.35 1.76 -6.60
C VAL A 488 -21.61 0.63 -5.86
N ASN A 489 -20.37 0.89 -5.43
CA ASN A 489 -19.51 -0.13 -4.81
C ASN A 489 -19.32 0.05 -3.30
N GLY A 490 -19.84 1.17 -2.74
CA GLY A 490 -19.73 1.48 -1.31
C GLY A 490 -18.32 1.86 -0.83
N GLN A 491 -17.34 1.93 -1.72
CA GLN A 491 -15.95 2.27 -1.37
C GLN A 491 -15.75 3.78 -1.30
N MET A 492 -14.77 4.21 -0.50
CA MET A 492 -14.34 5.60 -0.47
C MET A 492 -13.43 5.90 -1.67
N GLU A 493 -13.79 6.93 -2.41
CA GLU A 493 -13.04 7.47 -3.54
C GLU A 493 -12.48 8.84 -3.20
N THR A 494 -11.27 9.11 -3.67
CA THR A 494 -10.56 10.36 -3.42
C THR A 494 -10.30 11.10 -4.74
N SER A 495 -10.74 12.38 -4.79
CA SER A 495 -10.33 13.33 -5.84
C SER A 495 -9.36 14.33 -5.24
N ARG A 496 -8.11 14.31 -5.68
CA ARG A 496 -7.05 15.16 -5.17
C ARG A 496 -6.85 16.40 -6.05
N TYR A 497 -6.78 17.57 -5.44
CA TYR A 497 -6.56 18.86 -6.08
C TYR A 497 -5.29 19.50 -5.52
N GLY A 498 -4.26 19.56 -6.32
CA GLY A 498 -2.94 20.10 -5.97
C GLY A 498 -2.45 21.14 -6.98
N GLN A 499 -1.13 21.23 -7.11
CA GLN A 499 -0.46 22.17 -8.01
C GLN A 499 -0.97 22.07 -9.45
N ASP A 500 -1.15 20.86 -9.95
CA ASP A 500 -1.57 20.61 -11.32
C ASP A 500 -2.97 21.16 -11.61
N PHE A 501 -3.86 21.09 -10.61
CA PHE A 501 -5.22 21.60 -10.72
C PHE A 501 -5.29 23.12 -10.55
N PHE A 502 -4.55 23.67 -9.57
CA PHE A 502 -4.59 25.10 -9.27
C PHE A 502 -3.63 25.93 -10.15
N GLY A 503 -2.75 25.28 -10.91
CA GLY A 503 -1.72 25.93 -11.73
C GLY A 503 -0.53 26.46 -10.94
N GLU A 504 -0.61 26.43 -9.59
CA GLU A 504 0.39 26.93 -8.68
C GLU A 504 0.45 26.04 -7.44
N ARG A 505 1.65 25.95 -6.82
CA ARG A 505 1.86 25.19 -5.60
C ARG A 505 1.47 26.02 -4.40
N PHE A 506 0.48 25.55 -3.64
CA PHE A 506 0.07 26.07 -2.34
C PHE A 506 0.46 25.12 -1.24
N ARG A 507 0.90 25.65 -0.12
CA ARG A 507 1.01 24.91 1.13
C ARG A 507 -0.23 25.24 1.95
N PHE A 508 -1.07 24.25 2.20
CA PHE A 508 -2.26 24.40 3.02
C PHE A 508 -1.91 24.33 4.50
N ASP A 509 -2.65 25.09 5.31
CA ASP A 509 -2.52 25.13 6.76
C ASP A 509 -3.26 23.95 7.43
N GLU A 510 -2.90 23.67 8.69
CA GLU A 510 -3.45 22.59 9.53
C GLU A 510 -4.83 22.94 10.11
N ILE A 511 -5.73 23.49 9.30
CA ILE A 511 -7.08 23.87 9.71
C ILE A 511 -8.12 23.34 8.72
N ALA A 512 -9.30 23.00 9.26
CA ALA A 512 -10.39 22.51 8.44
C ALA A 512 -10.91 23.57 7.47
N PRO A 513 -11.21 23.22 6.22
CA PRO A 513 -11.89 24.11 5.28
C PRO A 513 -13.21 24.63 5.85
N LEU A 514 -13.51 25.89 5.62
CA LEU A 514 -14.72 26.53 6.09
C LEU A 514 -15.74 26.66 4.96
N MET A 515 -16.88 26.01 5.09
CA MET A 515 -17.97 26.10 4.14
C MET A 515 -18.72 27.44 4.31
N LEU A 516 -18.76 28.24 3.25
CA LEU A 516 -19.57 29.45 3.20
C LEU A 516 -20.96 29.19 2.62
N ASP A 517 -21.01 28.48 1.50
CA ASP A 517 -22.22 27.97 0.88
C ASP A 517 -21.95 26.70 0.12
N ARG A 518 -22.88 26.24 -0.71
CA ARG A 518 -22.79 24.96 -1.44
C ARG A 518 -21.55 24.82 -2.31
N ASN A 519 -21.03 25.90 -2.87
CA ASN A 519 -19.93 25.88 -3.83
C ASN A 519 -18.72 26.70 -3.38
N ARG A 520 -18.83 27.48 -2.30
CA ARG A 520 -17.74 28.33 -1.85
C ARG A 520 -17.24 27.92 -0.47
N TRP A 521 -15.95 27.71 -0.41
CA TRP A 521 -15.23 27.37 0.80
C TRP A 521 -14.09 28.35 1.05
N ILE A 522 -13.71 28.55 2.27
CA ILE A 522 -12.45 29.21 2.61
C ILE A 522 -11.45 28.12 3.00
N VAL A 523 -10.28 28.17 2.40
CA VAL A 523 -9.10 27.35 2.74
C VAL A 523 -7.97 28.27 3.11
N SER A 524 -7.15 27.91 4.09
CA SER A 524 -5.96 28.68 4.46
C SER A 524 -4.72 28.09 3.81
N THR A 525 -3.89 28.98 3.30
CA THR A 525 -2.62 28.62 2.63
C THR A 525 -1.49 29.51 3.17
N ASP A 526 -0.26 29.17 2.82
CA ASP A 526 0.94 30.01 3.08
C ASP A 526 0.83 31.42 2.48
N LYS A 527 -0.01 31.61 1.45
CA LYS A 527 -0.32 32.92 0.87
C LYS A 527 -1.52 33.62 1.52
N GLY A 528 -2.04 33.07 2.61
CA GLY A 528 -3.23 33.54 3.32
C GLY A 528 -4.49 32.75 2.96
N PRO A 529 -5.65 33.18 3.50
CA PRO A 529 -6.91 32.51 3.18
C PRO A 529 -7.35 32.80 1.75
N MET A 530 -7.84 31.74 1.12
CA MET A 530 -8.35 31.79 -0.24
C MET A 530 -9.77 31.26 -0.29
N MET A 531 -10.59 31.88 -1.10
CA MET A 531 -11.91 31.38 -1.43
C MET A 531 -11.75 30.30 -2.52
N LEU A 532 -12.20 29.09 -2.22
CA LEU A 532 -12.25 27.96 -3.14
C LEU A 532 -13.65 27.85 -3.76
N ASP A 533 -13.72 27.94 -5.10
CA ASP A 533 -14.95 27.63 -5.85
C ASP A 533 -14.96 26.15 -6.23
N THR A 534 -15.85 25.38 -5.59
CA THR A 534 -15.98 23.93 -5.83
C THR A 534 -16.99 23.60 -6.93
N LYS A 535 -17.59 24.60 -7.61
CA LYS A 535 -18.55 24.36 -8.66
C LYS A 535 -17.94 23.54 -9.81
N GLY A 536 -18.50 22.35 -10.03
CA GLY A 536 -18.03 21.41 -11.05
C GLY A 536 -16.81 20.57 -10.67
N MET A 537 -16.25 20.71 -9.46
CA MET A 537 -15.21 19.80 -8.94
C MET A 537 -15.76 18.41 -8.60
N THR A 538 -17.05 18.30 -8.33
CA THR A 538 -17.75 17.05 -8.00
C THR A 538 -18.37 16.35 -9.20
N LYS A 539 -18.21 16.88 -10.43
CA LYS A 539 -18.70 16.21 -11.63
C LYS A 539 -17.89 14.93 -11.88
N LYS A 540 -18.57 13.83 -12.30
CA LYS A 540 -17.86 12.64 -12.81
C LYS A 540 -16.90 13.10 -13.90
N GLY A 541 -15.61 12.84 -13.67
CA GLY A 541 -14.57 13.20 -14.60
C GLY A 541 -14.65 12.38 -15.90
N PHE A 542 -13.90 12.80 -16.87
CA PHE A 542 -13.69 12.05 -18.09
C PHE A 542 -13.16 10.64 -17.76
N LYS A 543 -13.67 9.62 -18.47
CA LYS A 543 -13.19 8.24 -18.35
C LYS A 543 -12.20 8.00 -19.49
N PRO A 544 -10.87 8.02 -19.21
CA PRO A 544 -9.87 7.82 -20.26
C PRO A 544 -9.83 6.37 -20.73
N ASN A 545 -9.65 6.17 -22.02
CA ASN A 545 -9.29 4.87 -22.55
C ASN A 545 -7.83 4.56 -22.18
N ILE A 546 -7.57 3.33 -21.75
CA ILE A 546 -6.21 2.85 -21.53
C ILE A 546 -5.78 2.09 -22.78
N VAL A 547 -4.62 2.41 -23.30
CA VAL A 547 -4.00 1.73 -24.44
C VAL A 547 -2.64 1.20 -24.04
N VAL A 548 -2.22 0.10 -24.66
CA VAL A 548 -0.82 -0.35 -24.57
C VAL A 548 -0.03 0.40 -25.63
N THR A 549 1.09 0.99 -25.23
CA THR A 549 1.97 1.75 -26.14
C THR A 549 3.20 0.98 -26.55
N LEU A 550 3.71 0.12 -25.68
CA LEU A 550 4.90 -0.68 -25.96
C LEU A 550 4.80 -2.04 -25.27
N LEU A 551 5.22 -3.08 -25.94
CA LEU A 551 5.48 -4.39 -25.36
C LEU A 551 6.88 -4.84 -25.78
N ARG A 552 7.71 -5.18 -24.80
CA ARG A 552 9.04 -5.76 -25.03
C ARG A 552 9.10 -7.16 -24.41
N THR A 553 9.45 -8.14 -25.23
CA THR A 553 9.66 -9.54 -24.82
C THR A 553 11.01 -9.99 -25.34
N GLY A 554 11.98 -10.27 -24.47
CA GLY A 554 13.36 -10.52 -24.87
C GLY A 554 13.91 -9.36 -25.71
N ASP A 555 14.41 -9.68 -26.92
CA ASP A 555 14.93 -8.69 -27.88
C ASP A 555 13.86 -8.10 -28.81
N THR A 556 12.60 -8.54 -28.68
CA THR A 556 11.51 -8.09 -29.56
C THR A 556 10.80 -6.91 -28.90
N GLU A 557 10.68 -5.81 -29.65
CA GLU A 557 9.94 -4.63 -29.25
C GLU A 557 8.76 -4.41 -30.23
N ILE A 558 7.56 -4.31 -29.69
CA ILE A 558 6.35 -4.10 -30.45
C ILE A 558 5.65 -2.84 -29.95
N LYS A 559 5.45 -1.87 -30.82
CA LYS A 559 4.67 -0.66 -30.53
C LYS A 559 3.21 -0.93 -30.82
N TYR A 560 2.36 -0.58 -29.86
CA TYR A 560 0.91 -0.74 -29.96
C TYR A 560 0.21 0.62 -29.87
N THR A 561 -1.00 0.67 -30.43
CA THR A 561 -1.92 1.80 -30.28
C THR A 561 -3.31 1.33 -29.81
N LYS A 562 -3.40 0.04 -29.50
CA LYS A 562 -4.59 -0.64 -28.99
C LYS A 562 -4.19 -1.70 -27.97
N ILE A 563 -5.15 -2.22 -27.26
CA ILE A 563 -4.95 -3.31 -26.32
C ILE A 563 -4.68 -4.61 -27.11
N PRO A 564 -3.57 -5.33 -26.87
CA PRO A 564 -3.38 -6.65 -27.43
C PRO A 564 -4.39 -7.63 -26.82
N GLU A 565 -5.01 -8.47 -27.63
CA GLU A 565 -5.96 -9.48 -27.16
C GLU A 565 -5.26 -10.53 -26.28
N GLN A 566 -4.04 -10.92 -26.67
CA GLN A 566 -3.24 -11.89 -25.96
C GLN A 566 -1.75 -11.61 -26.17
N ILE A 567 -0.95 -11.81 -25.10
CA ILE A 567 0.51 -11.79 -25.13
C ILE A 567 0.99 -13.22 -24.98
N ASN A 568 1.67 -13.75 -26.00
CA ASN A 568 2.27 -15.08 -25.97
C ASN A 568 3.74 -14.96 -25.59
N LEU A 569 4.14 -15.65 -24.52
CA LEU A 569 5.51 -15.68 -24.03
C LEU A 569 6.11 -17.07 -24.27
N ALA A 570 7.20 -17.14 -25.03
CA ALA A 570 7.91 -18.38 -25.28
C ALA A 570 8.55 -18.92 -23.98
N SER A 571 8.75 -20.21 -23.94
CA SER A 571 9.24 -20.90 -22.75
C SER A 571 10.60 -20.42 -22.23
N ASP A 572 11.44 -19.88 -23.11
CA ASP A 572 12.77 -19.32 -22.80
C ASP A 572 12.72 -17.79 -22.53
N GLN A 573 11.63 -17.12 -22.90
CA GLN A 573 11.47 -15.65 -22.80
C GLN A 573 10.20 -15.28 -22.03
N ARG A 574 10.10 -15.68 -20.76
CA ARG A 574 8.93 -15.40 -19.92
C ARG A 574 9.03 -14.09 -19.14
N SER A 575 9.99 -13.26 -19.46
CA SER A 575 10.08 -11.88 -19.01
C SER A 575 9.47 -10.95 -20.04
N PHE A 576 8.71 -9.96 -19.60
CA PHE A 576 8.19 -8.94 -20.48
C PHE A 576 8.10 -7.59 -19.76
N HIS A 577 8.19 -6.55 -20.58
CA HIS A 577 7.99 -5.16 -20.17
C HIS A 577 6.85 -4.58 -21.01
N ILE A 578 5.88 -3.96 -20.33
CA ILE A 578 4.73 -3.35 -20.97
C ILE A 578 4.62 -1.89 -20.55
N GLU A 579 4.45 -1.00 -21.53
CA GLU A 579 4.08 0.39 -21.32
C GLU A 579 2.65 0.62 -21.77
N PHE A 580 1.93 1.43 -21.03
CA PHE A 580 0.53 1.75 -21.32
C PHE A 580 0.26 3.22 -20.98
N ALA A 581 -0.82 3.77 -21.53
CA ALA A 581 -1.20 5.14 -21.26
C ALA A 581 -2.73 5.25 -21.13
N ALA A 582 -3.19 6.00 -20.15
CA ALA A 582 -4.56 6.45 -20.06
C ALA A 582 -4.68 7.76 -20.84
N LEU A 583 -5.50 7.77 -21.88
CA LEU A 583 -5.59 8.87 -22.84
C LEU A 583 -6.48 10.01 -22.29
N ASP A 584 -6.00 10.64 -21.22
CA ASP A 584 -6.56 11.87 -20.68
C ASP A 584 -5.57 13.02 -20.94
N TYR A 585 -5.92 13.87 -21.88
CA TYR A 585 -5.07 15.00 -22.29
C TYR A 585 -5.25 16.23 -21.43
N SER A 586 -6.14 16.19 -20.41
CA SER A 586 -6.39 17.34 -19.55
C SER A 586 -5.30 17.57 -18.51
N ASN A 587 -4.81 16.51 -17.85
CA ASN A 587 -3.73 16.61 -16.87
C ASN A 587 -3.09 15.25 -16.60
N HIS A 588 -1.94 14.97 -17.19
CA HIS A 588 -1.23 13.70 -16.99
C HIS A 588 -0.62 13.54 -15.61
N GLY A 589 -0.19 14.61 -14.97
CA GLY A 589 0.42 14.56 -13.64
C GLY A 589 -0.50 14.02 -12.54
N GLY A 590 -1.81 14.04 -12.77
CA GLY A 590 -2.82 13.55 -11.84
C GLY A 590 -3.23 12.08 -12.03
N ILE A 591 -2.78 11.43 -13.11
CA ILE A 591 -3.16 10.04 -13.40
C ILE A 591 -2.37 9.10 -12.51
N ASN A 592 -3.08 8.26 -11.77
CA ASN A 592 -2.51 7.15 -11.02
C ASN A 592 -2.95 5.84 -11.63
N TYR A 593 -2.01 4.92 -11.79
CA TYR A 593 -2.25 3.60 -12.35
C TYR A 593 -2.25 2.54 -11.28
N TYR A 594 -3.01 1.48 -11.54
CA TYR A 594 -3.17 0.34 -10.67
C TYR A 594 -3.22 -0.94 -11.50
N TYR A 595 -2.68 -2.01 -10.97
CA TYR A 595 -2.76 -3.31 -11.63
C TYR A 595 -3.08 -4.44 -10.66
N ARG A 596 -3.53 -5.55 -11.20
CA ARG A 596 -3.63 -6.83 -10.49
C ARG A 596 -3.45 -7.98 -11.46
N LEU A 597 -2.92 -9.09 -10.94
CA LEU A 597 -2.63 -10.28 -11.73
C LEU A 597 -3.40 -11.48 -11.18
N ASN A 598 -4.09 -12.22 -12.07
CA ASN A 598 -4.76 -13.51 -11.82
C ASN A 598 -5.95 -13.49 -10.87
N SER A 599 -6.52 -12.38 -10.47
CA SER A 599 -7.71 -12.41 -9.61
C SER A 599 -8.38 -11.07 -9.47
N SER A 600 -9.63 -11.00 -9.87
CA SER A 600 -10.49 -9.84 -9.64
C SER A 600 -10.84 -9.64 -8.16
N SER A 601 -10.63 -10.64 -7.31
CA SER A 601 -10.85 -10.55 -5.86
C SER A 601 -9.66 -10.01 -5.08
N LYS A 602 -8.47 -9.88 -5.71
CA LYS A 602 -7.30 -9.29 -5.07
C LYS A 602 -7.42 -7.76 -5.03
N PRO A 603 -6.90 -7.11 -3.99
CA PRO A 603 -6.82 -5.65 -3.97
C PRO A 603 -5.93 -5.16 -5.12
N TRP A 604 -6.23 -3.95 -5.60
CA TRP A 604 -5.42 -3.27 -6.59
C TRP A 604 -4.04 -2.92 -6.03
N THR A 605 -3.00 -3.19 -6.82
CA THR A 605 -1.62 -2.79 -6.50
C THR A 605 -1.36 -1.43 -7.13
N PRO A 606 -1.05 -0.38 -6.35
CA PRO A 606 -0.79 0.95 -6.89
C PRO A 606 0.58 1.01 -7.59
N LEU A 607 0.61 1.68 -8.74
CA LEU A 607 1.82 2.04 -9.49
C LEU A 607 2.16 3.53 -9.35
N GLY A 608 1.24 4.32 -8.75
CA GLY A 608 1.35 5.78 -8.77
C GLY A 608 1.27 6.30 -10.21
N ASN A 609 2.13 7.24 -10.56
CA ASN A 609 2.16 7.84 -11.91
C ASN A 609 2.97 6.98 -12.91
N SER A 610 3.54 5.85 -12.49
CA SER A 610 4.28 4.97 -13.40
C SER A 610 3.30 4.25 -14.32
N ASN A 611 3.54 4.36 -15.61
CA ASN A 611 2.77 3.73 -16.68
C ASN A 611 3.48 2.51 -17.27
N THR A 612 4.38 1.89 -16.51
CA THR A 612 5.18 0.75 -16.94
C THR A 612 5.10 -0.39 -15.95
N LEU A 613 5.09 -1.61 -16.46
CA LEU A 613 5.16 -2.83 -15.69
C LEU A 613 6.21 -3.78 -16.27
N SER A 614 7.00 -4.37 -15.39
CA SER A 614 7.99 -5.38 -15.78
C SER A 614 7.81 -6.64 -14.95
N PHE A 615 7.78 -7.77 -15.62
CA PHE A 615 7.74 -9.08 -14.99
C PHE A 615 8.98 -9.86 -15.41
N ALA A 616 9.80 -10.29 -14.44
CA ALA A 616 11.07 -10.95 -14.72
C ALA A 616 10.92 -12.43 -15.11
N ASP A 617 9.97 -13.12 -14.54
CA ASP A 617 9.64 -14.52 -14.86
C ASP A 617 8.20 -14.81 -14.44
N ILE A 618 7.33 -15.06 -15.39
CA ILE A 618 5.93 -15.43 -15.12
C ILE A 618 5.83 -16.95 -15.05
N THR A 619 5.05 -17.45 -14.11
CA THR A 619 4.75 -18.88 -14.02
C THR A 619 4.06 -19.37 -15.28
N PRO A 620 4.28 -20.62 -15.70
CA PRO A 620 3.65 -21.15 -16.92
C PRO A 620 2.14 -21.22 -16.78
N GLY A 621 1.46 -20.99 -17.90
CA GLY A 621 0.01 -21.01 -18.00
C GLY A 621 -0.61 -19.68 -18.39
N LYS A 622 -1.94 -19.63 -18.32
CA LYS A 622 -2.70 -18.42 -18.67
C LYS A 622 -2.87 -17.51 -17.45
N HIS A 623 -2.48 -16.27 -17.63
CA HIS A 623 -2.61 -15.22 -16.64
C HIS A 623 -3.48 -14.09 -17.20
N THR A 624 -4.21 -13.41 -16.34
CA THR A 624 -4.96 -12.20 -16.71
C THR A 624 -4.34 -11.02 -15.96
N LEU A 625 -3.80 -10.08 -16.72
CA LEU A 625 -3.33 -8.80 -16.22
C LEU A 625 -4.45 -7.77 -16.37
N GLU A 626 -4.91 -7.23 -15.26
CA GLU A 626 -5.87 -6.15 -15.23
C GLU A 626 -5.15 -4.85 -14.89
N ILE A 627 -5.42 -3.80 -15.67
CA ILE A 627 -4.87 -2.45 -15.47
C ILE A 627 -6.02 -1.47 -15.45
N CYS A 628 -6.02 -0.56 -14.50
CA CYS A 628 -6.95 0.57 -14.46
C CYS A 628 -6.22 1.85 -14.08
N SER A 629 -6.86 2.99 -14.28
CA SER A 629 -6.30 4.29 -13.91
C SER A 629 -7.33 5.22 -13.31
N THR A 630 -6.85 6.26 -12.63
CA THR A 630 -7.63 7.47 -12.41
C THR A 630 -7.65 8.30 -13.71
N ASN A 631 -8.52 9.30 -13.75
CA ASN A 631 -8.43 10.36 -14.76
C ASN A 631 -7.35 11.40 -14.37
N GLY A 632 -7.13 12.40 -15.22
CA GLY A 632 -6.16 13.47 -14.97
C GLY A 632 -6.45 14.34 -13.74
N GLN A 633 -7.64 14.22 -13.15
CA GLN A 633 -8.02 14.88 -11.90
C GLN A 633 -7.79 13.99 -10.66
N GLY A 634 -7.22 12.80 -10.84
CA GLY A 634 -7.00 11.83 -9.76
C GLY A 634 -8.26 11.08 -9.32
N GLN A 635 -9.38 11.20 -10.05
CA GLN A 635 -10.62 10.48 -9.74
C GLN A 635 -10.54 9.05 -10.29
N TRP A 636 -10.96 8.08 -9.49
CA TRP A 636 -11.08 6.70 -9.92
C TRP A 636 -12.06 6.55 -11.08
N THR A 637 -11.70 5.75 -12.08
CA THR A 637 -12.55 5.48 -13.23
C THR A 637 -12.66 3.97 -13.48
N ASP A 638 -13.81 3.51 -13.99
CA ASP A 638 -14.03 2.10 -14.33
C ASP A 638 -13.45 1.76 -15.71
N ASN A 639 -12.22 2.19 -15.99
CA ASN A 639 -11.57 2.00 -17.29
C ASN A 639 -10.66 0.76 -17.33
N THR A 640 -11.00 -0.26 -16.58
CA THR A 640 -10.19 -1.48 -16.48
C THR A 640 -10.04 -2.15 -17.84
N ILE A 641 -8.79 -2.43 -18.20
CA ILE A 641 -8.44 -3.27 -19.34
C ILE A 641 -7.95 -4.63 -18.88
N ASN A 642 -8.21 -5.67 -19.69
CA ASN A 642 -7.81 -7.04 -19.42
C ASN A 642 -6.90 -7.53 -20.54
N ILE A 643 -5.72 -8.00 -20.17
CA ILE A 643 -4.74 -8.55 -21.10
C ILE A 643 -4.48 -10.00 -20.71
N VAL A 644 -4.71 -10.93 -21.63
CA VAL A 644 -4.40 -12.34 -21.42
C VAL A 644 -2.94 -12.57 -21.74
N ILE A 645 -2.21 -13.16 -20.82
CA ILE A 645 -0.81 -13.54 -20.97
C ILE A 645 -0.74 -15.07 -20.96
N ASP A 646 -0.24 -15.68 -22.04
CA ASP A 646 -0.05 -17.12 -22.15
C ASP A 646 1.43 -17.42 -22.14
N ALA A 647 1.90 -17.97 -21.04
CA ALA A 647 3.31 -18.31 -20.82
C ALA A 647 3.54 -19.80 -21.03
N GLU A 648 4.35 -20.15 -22.02
CA GLU A 648 4.70 -21.54 -22.32
C GLU A 648 5.54 -22.14 -21.21
N PRO A 649 5.26 -23.39 -20.80
CA PRO A 649 6.07 -24.06 -19.78
C PRO A 649 7.45 -24.44 -20.33
N ARG A 650 8.49 -24.29 -19.53
CA ARG A 650 9.80 -24.88 -19.81
C ARG A 650 9.70 -26.40 -19.76
N PHE A 651 10.56 -27.10 -20.52
CA PHE A 651 10.52 -28.57 -20.56
C PHE A 651 10.45 -29.19 -19.14
N GLY A 652 11.25 -28.70 -18.21
CA GLY A 652 11.27 -29.17 -16.83
C GLY A 652 10.00 -28.97 -16.01
N GLU A 653 9.09 -28.10 -16.46
CA GLU A 653 7.82 -27.76 -15.81
C GLU A 653 6.64 -28.53 -16.43
N THR A 654 6.90 -29.26 -17.53
CA THR A 654 5.89 -30.05 -18.20
C THR A 654 5.56 -31.33 -17.44
N ILE A 655 4.32 -31.81 -17.57
CA ILE A 655 3.91 -33.10 -17.00
C ILE A 655 4.83 -34.24 -17.48
N TRP A 656 5.31 -34.15 -18.72
CA TRP A 656 6.23 -35.13 -19.27
C TRP A 656 7.59 -35.17 -18.57
N ALA A 657 8.14 -34.00 -18.21
CA ALA A 657 9.39 -33.90 -17.43
C ALA A 657 9.21 -34.45 -16.02
N LEU A 658 8.07 -34.17 -15.39
CA LEU A 658 7.72 -34.70 -14.08
C LEU A 658 7.59 -36.25 -14.13
N LEU A 659 6.91 -36.77 -15.15
CA LEU A 659 6.78 -38.24 -15.36
C LEU A 659 8.13 -38.88 -15.62
N LEU A 660 9.01 -38.22 -16.38
CA LEU A 660 10.36 -38.68 -16.62
C LEU A 660 11.19 -38.69 -15.34
N LEU A 661 11.09 -37.65 -14.55
CA LEU A 661 11.73 -37.56 -13.23
C LEU A 661 11.27 -38.70 -12.30
N ILE A 662 9.96 -38.93 -12.22
CA ILE A 662 9.38 -40.04 -11.44
C ILE A 662 9.88 -41.39 -11.96
N ALA A 663 9.93 -41.56 -13.28
CA ALA A 663 10.45 -42.81 -13.89
C ALA A 663 11.93 -43.03 -13.52
N VAL A 664 12.76 -41.98 -13.60
CA VAL A 664 14.16 -42.03 -13.18
C VAL A 664 14.29 -42.36 -11.69
N CYS A 665 13.49 -41.69 -10.85
CA CYS A 665 13.48 -41.99 -9.42
C CYS A 665 13.04 -43.42 -9.11
N MET A 666 12.03 -43.94 -9.83
CA MET A 666 11.61 -45.32 -9.71
C MET A 666 12.72 -46.31 -10.15
N LEU A 667 13.40 -46.01 -11.26
CA LEU A 667 14.53 -46.85 -11.73
C LEU A 667 15.69 -46.82 -10.71
N CYS A 668 16.02 -45.63 -10.17
CA CYS A 668 17.01 -45.52 -9.10
C CYS A 668 16.59 -46.30 -7.84
N GLY A 669 15.33 -46.14 -7.42
CA GLY A 669 14.77 -46.88 -6.29
C GLY A 669 14.80 -48.38 -6.53
N TRP A 670 14.41 -48.85 -7.73
CA TRP A 670 14.51 -50.25 -8.11
C TRP A 670 15.96 -50.73 -8.11
N GLY A 671 16.90 -49.94 -8.66
CA GLY A 671 18.32 -50.22 -8.62
C GLY A 671 18.86 -50.39 -7.21
N VAL A 672 18.46 -49.49 -6.27
CA VAL A 672 18.81 -49.59 -4.86
C VAL A 672 18.22 -50.87 -4.23
N ILE A 673 16.93 -51.14 -4.48
CA ILE A 673 16.29 -52.37 -3.96
C ILE A 673 16.99 -53.62 -4.57
N TYR A 674 17.27 -53.59 -5.85
CA TYR A 674 17.98 -54.67 -6.51
C TYR A 674 19.37 -54.91 -5.90
N THR A 675 20.14 -53.83 -5.69
CA THR A 675 21.48 -53.95 -5.06
C THR A 675 21.38 -54.45 -3.62
N ILE A 676 20.41 -53.98 -2.85
CA ILE A 676 20.18 -54.45 -1.48
C ILE A 676 19.81 -55.93 -1.47
N THR A 677 18.90 -56.37 -2.35
CA THR A 677 18.49 -57.79 -2.45
C THR A 677 19.63 -58.68 -2.95
N TYR A 678 20.41 -58.19 -3.90
CA TYR A 678 21.60 -58.87 -4.41
C TYR A 678 22.65 -59.04 -3.31
N VAL A 679 22.98 -57.99 -2.59
CA VAL A 679 23.93 -58.06 -1.44
C VAL A 679 23.39 -58.97 -0.33
N ARG A 680 22.08 -58.93 -0.04
CA ARG A 680 21.45 -59.83 0.92
C ARG A 680 21.57 -61.33 0.48
N ARG A 681 21.35 -61.60 -0.82
CA ARG A 681 21.52 -62.96 -1.37
C ARG A 681 22.96 -63.44 -1.23
N ILE A 682 23.95 -62.61 -1.58
CA ILE A 682 25.38 -62.94 -1.40
C ILE A 682 25.70 -63.19 0.07
N LYS A 683 25.26 -62.27 0.98
CA LYS A 683 25.50 -62.48 2.42
C LYS A 683 24.88 -63.77 2.94
N ARG A 684 23.65 -64.08 2.46
CA ARG A 684 22.99 -65.36 2.86
C ARG A 684 23.76 -66.59 2.41
N LYS A 685 24.22 -66.64 1.15
CA LYS A 685 25.06 -67.68 0.65
C LYS A 685 26.39 -67.86 1.44
N HIS A 686 27.07 -66.74 1.72
CA HIS A 686 28.27 -66.72 2.55
C HIS A 686 27.96 -67.19 3.99
N ASN A 687 26.87 -66.78 4.59
CA ASN A 687 26.49 -67.21 5.93
C ASN A 687 26.13 -68.70 5.98
N GLU A 688 25.47 -69.27 4.95
CA GLU A 688 25.15 -70.69 4.80
C GLU A 688 26.46 -71.49 4.67
N MET A 689 27.40 -71.07 3.81
CA MET A 689 28.70 -71.72 3.60
C MET A 689 29.53 -71.62 4.87
N LEU A 690 29.55 -70.46 5.56
CA LEU A 690 30.23 -70.29 6.84
C LEU A 690 29.64 -71.27 7.92
N ALA A 691 28.33 -71.42 7.96
CA ALA A 691 27.64 -72.28 8.88
C ALA A 691 28.05 -73.77 8.63
N VAL A 692 28.15 -74.18 7.34
CA VAL A 692 28.66 -75.51 6.95
C VAL A 692 30.12 -75.72 7.43
N TYR A 693 31.00 -74.75 7.15
CA TYR A 693 32.37 -74.79 7.60
C TYR A 693 32.47 -74.82 9.15
N LEU A 694 31.70 -74.06 9.85
CA LEU A 694 31.68 -74.08 11.31
C LEU A 694 31.06 -75.36 11.91
N SER A 695 30.17 -76.03 11.18
CA SER A 695 29.62 -77.33 11.64
C SER A 695 30.61 -78.49 11.60
N VAL A 696 31.61 -78.40 10.72
CA VAL A 696 32.67 -79.37 10.62
C VAL A 696 33.68 -79.28 11.78
N ILE A 697 33.72 -78.10 12.43
CA ILE A 697 34.61 -77.86 13.59
C ILE A 697 34.00 -78.51 14.81
N GLY A 698 34.67 -79.43 15.37
CA GLY A 698 34.36 -80.18 16.60
C GLY A 698 33.74 -81.57 16.43
N LYS A 699 33.44 -82.02 15.18
CA LYS A 699 33.06 -83.40 14.89
C LYS A 699 34.32 -84.19 14.47
N ARG A 700 34.43 -85.45 14.94
CA ARG A 700 35.52 -86.35 14.60
C ARG A 700 35.61 -86.58 13.07
N GLU A 701 36.86 -87.09 12.67
CA GLU A 701 37.29 -87.20 11.28
C GLU A 701 36.34 -87.92 10.25
N GLU A 702 35.29 -88.57 10.69
CA GLU A 702 34.34 -89.25 9.80
C GLU A 702 33.48 -88.30 8.89
N THR A 703 33.34 -87.05 9.27
CA THR A 703 32.52 -86.10 8.50
C THR A 703 33.35 -85.50 7.36
N LEU A 704 34.66 -85.50 7.43
CA LEU A 704 35.51 -84.97 6.37
C LEU A 704 35.49 -85.89 5.10
N ALA A 705 35.16 -87.17 5.27
CA ALA A 705 35.07 -88.11 4.17
C ALA A 705 33.85 -87.98 3.26
N THR A 706 32.74 -87.34 3.81
CA THR A 706 31.54 -87.23 3.07
C THR A 706 31.54 -85.97 2.12
N ILE A 707 32.43 -85.01 2.36
CA ILE A 707 32.62 -83.88 1.48
C ILE A 707 33.50 -84.25 0.24
N GLN A 708 34.12 -85.35 0.22
CA GLN A 708 35.01 -85.81 -0.89
C GLN A 708 34.25 -86.32 -2.12
N LYS A 709 32.99 -86.44 -2.13
CA LYS A 709 32.19 -87.08 -3.18
C LYS A 709 31.60 -86.23 -4.27
N ASP A 710 31.74 -84.90 -4.20
CA ASP A 710 31.24 -84.00 -5.30
C ASP A 710 32.35 -83.03 -5.75
N LYS A 711 32.97 -83.45 -6.81
CA LYS A 711 33.66 -82.64 -7.85
C LYS A 711 35.01 -82.00 -7.55
N GLU A 712 35.99 -82.47 -8.26
CA GLU A 712 37.06 -81.72 -8.86
C GLU A 712 36.59 -80.30 -9.30
N GLN A 713 36.88 -79.30 -8.42
CA GLN A 713 37.08 -77.91 -8.93
C GLN A 713 37.73 -77.08 -7.83
N ASP A 714 38.91 -76.60 -8.16
CA ASP A 714 39.54 -75.39 -7.69
C ASP A 714 40.60 -75.48 -6.60
N LYS A 715 41.74 -74.87 -6.94
CA LYS A 715 42.86 -74.62 -6.02
C LYS A 715 42.39 -73.84 -4.75
N ASP A 716 41.30 -73.17 -4.82
CA ASP A 716 40.75 -72.41 -3.72
C ASP A 716 40.10 -73.35 -2.66
N ASP A 717 39.38 -74.40 -3.09
CA ASP A 717 38.76 -75.37 -2.18
C ASP A 717 39.83 -76.15 -1.40
N ALA A 718 40.93 -76.48 -2.07
CA ALA A 718 42.07 -77.13 -1.42
C ALA A 718 42.76 -76.26 -0.39
N PHE A 719 42.84 -74.92 -0.65
CA PHE A 719 43.38 -73.97 0.27
C PHE A 719 42.48 -73.83 1.51
N ILE A 720 41.18 -73.72 1.33
CA ILE A 720 40.21 -73.60 2.44
C ILE A 720 40.24 -74.89 3.26
N LYS A 721 40.30 -76.02 2.66
CA LYS A 721 40.42 -77.32 3.36
C LYS A 721 41.70 -77.40 4.26
N LYS A 722 42.80 -77.00 3.71
CA LYS A 722 44.08 -76.92 4.47
C LYS A 722 44.03 -75.93 5.60
N LEU A 723 43.43 -74.80 5.36
CA LEU A 723 43.18 -73.76 6.35
C LEU A 723 42.28 -74.26 7.51
N MET A 724 41.21 -74.95 7.18
CA MET A 724 40.28 -75.53 8.16
C MET A 724 40.93 -76.59 9.00
N GLU A 725 41.71 -77.50 8.36
CA GLU A 725 42.46 -78.54 9.09
C GLU A 725 43.46 -77.93 10.06
N TYR A 726 44.19 -76.89 9.64
CA TYR A 726 45.15 -76.20 10.52
C TYR A 726 44.50 -75.52 11.68
N ILE A 727 43.46 -74.79 11.42
CA ILE A 727 42.72 -74.07 12.45
C ILE A 727 42.08 -75.06 13.43
N ASN A 728 41.44 -76.13 12.96
CA ASN A 728 40.82 -77.16 13.81
C ASN A 728 41.83 -77.86 14.73
N ARG A 729 43.03 -78.23 14.22
CA ARG A 729 44.10 -78.88 15.04
C ARG A 729 44.60 -77.91 16.13
N ASN A 730 44.70 -76.62 15.83
CA ASN A 730 45.36 -75.68 16.75
C ASN A 730 44.35 -74.78 17.46
N LEU A 731 43.02 -74.99 17.33
CA LEU A 731 41.96 -74.10 17.85
C LEU A 731 42.01 -73.92 19.37
N SER A 732 42.52 -74.89 20.08
CA SER A 732 42.69 -74.86 21.53
C SER A 732 43.94 -74.09 21.99
N ASP A 733 44.85 -73.76 21.10
CA ASP A 733 46.00 -72.94 21.44
C ASP A 733 45.63 -71.50 21.61
N PRO A 734 45.76 -70.92 22.82
CA PRO A 734 45.46 -69.59 23.05
C PRO A 734 46.34 -68.57 22.30
N ASN A 735 47.55 -69.01 21.88
CA ASN A 735 48.46 -68.12 21.15
C ASN A 735 48.24 -68.18 19.63
N LEU A 736 47.33 -69.02 19.11
CA LEU A 736 47.05 -69.07 17.69
C LEU A 736 46.52 -67.69 17.23
N ARG A 737 47.31 -67.07 16.33
CA ARG A 737 47.06 -65.80 15.72
C ARG A 737 46.94 -65.86 14.22
N THR A 738 46.35 -64.88 13.58
CA THR A 738 46.17 -64.84 12.10
C THR A 738 47.51 -64.86 11.35
N GLU A 739 48.60 -64.34 11.92
CA GLU A 739 49.94 -64.32 11.36
C GLU A 739 50.48 -65.75 11.26
N MET A 740 50.30 -66.53 12.29
CA MET A 740 50.71 -67.92 12.34
C MET A 740 49.93 -68.77 11.32
N ILE A 741 48.67 -68.48 11.15
CA ILE A 741 47.84 -69.14 10.13
C ILE A 741 48.36 -68.76 8.76
N ALA A 742 48.66 -67.49 8.48
CA ALA A 742 49.19 -67.04 7.21
C ALA A 742 50.57 -67.71 6.89
N GLU A 743 51.44 -67.75 7.88
CA GLU A 743 52.74 -68.41 7.78
C GLU A 743 52.60 -69.87 7.46
N HIS A 744 51.76 -70.65 8.17
CA HIS A 744 51.54 -72.07 7.90
C HIS A 744 50.94 -72.30 6.49
N MET A 745 50.10 -71.43 6.05
CA MET A 745 49.47 -71.46 4.72
C MET A 745 50.41 -71.01 3.61
N GLY A 746 51.60 -70.48 3.94
CA GLY A 746 52.61 -70.00 2.99
C GLY A 746 52.15 -68.76 2.21
N VAL A 747 51.31 -67.89 2.80
CA VAL A 747 50.73 -66.67 2.16
C VAL A 747 50.94 -65.49 3.05
N SER A 748 50.86 -64.26 2.43
CA SER A 748 50.85 -63.04 3.22
C SER A 748 49.55 -62.93 3.98
N LEU A 749 49.52 -62.15 5.10
CA LEU A 749 48.33 -61.90 5.89
C LEU A 749 47.22 -61.20 5.06
N SER A 750 47.60 -60.30 4.13
CA SER A 750 46.68 -59.62 3.20
C SER A 750 46.04 -60.62 2.21
N THR A 751 46.85 -61.60 1.72
CA THR A 751 46.36 -62.65 0.84
C THR A 751 45.44 -63.63 1.57
N LEU A 752 45.75 -63.99 2.79
CA LEU A 752 44.94 -64.85 3.66
C LEU A 752 43.62 -64.15 3.92
N SER A 753 43.66 -62.84 4.25
CA SER A 753 42.46 -62.00 4.52
C SER A 753 41.59 -61.90 3.27
N ARG A 754 42.17 -61.66 2.11
CA ARG A 754 41.43 -61.56 0.83
C ARG A 754 40.76 -62.88 0.48
N MET A 755 41.49 -64.01 0.58
CA MET A 755 40.95 -65.32 0.24
C MET A 755 39.85 -65.79 1.21
N THR A 756 40.01 -65.58 2.51
CA THR A 756 39.01 -65.99 3.48
C THR A 756 37.76 -65.03 3.35
N LYS A 757 37.96 -63.75 3.07
CA LYS A 757 36.87 -62.84 2.83
C LYS A 757 36.11 -63.11 1.54
N SER A 758 36.83 -63.47 0.47
CA SER A 758 36.23 -63.87 -0.82
C SER A 758 35.41 -65.14 -0.70
N GLN A 759 35.95 -66.17 -0.05
CA GLN A 759 35.35 -67.51 0.04
C GLN A 759 34.36 -67.70 1.16
N MET A 760 34.64 -67.11 2.35
CA MET A 760 33.86 -67.33 3.55
C MET A 760 33.07 -66.03 3.99
N GLY A 761 33.36 -64.94 3.37
CA GLY A 761 32.70 -63.62 3.70
C GLY A 761 33.18 -63.00 4.99
N VAL A 762 34.14 -63.55 5.69
CA VAL A 762 34.67 -63.11 6.99
C VAL A 762 36.19 -62.99 6.97
N THR A 763 36.74 -62.19 7.84
CA THR A 763 38.20 -62.12 8.00
C THR A 763 38.74 -63.38 8.69
N PRO A 764 40.05 -63.72 8.53
CA PRO A 764 40.65 -64.86 9.22
C PRO A 764 40.48 -64.76 10.76
N GLY A 765 40.55 -63.53 11.30
CA GLY A 765 40.39 -63.33 12.75
C GLY A 765 38.94 -63.55 13.19
N ASP A 766 37.98 -63.07 12.43
CA ASP A 766 36.58 -63.32 12.70
C ASP A 766 36.17 -64.74 12.56
N PHE A 767 36.80 -65.45 11.59
CA PHE A 767 36.60 -66.89 11.42
C PHE A 767 37.14 -67.62 12.63
N LEU A 768 38.34 -67.38 13.03
CA LEU A 768 38.96 -68.00 14.22
C LEU A 768 38.16 -67.73 15.49
N TYR A 769 37.68 -66.48 15.63
CA TYR A 769 36.85 -66.13 16.74
C TYR A 769 35.54 -66.94 16.75
N LYS A 770 34.79 -66.94 15.62
CA LYS A 770 33.54 -67.69 15.49
C LYS A 770 33.76 -69.21 15.67
N ALA A 771 34.85 -69.73 15.17
CA ALA A 771 35.22 -71.15 15.36
C ALA A 771 35.44 -71.47 16.84
N ARG A 772 36.13 -70.63 17.59
CA ARG A 772 36.34 -70.79 19.06
C ARG A 772 35.00 -70.70 19.81
N ILE A 773 34.13 -69.78 19.45
CA ILE A 773 32.78 -69.66 20.06
C ILE A 773 31.92 -70.89 19.71
N ARG A 774 31.98 -71.41 18.47
CA ARG A 774 31.26 -72.61 18.07
C ARG A 774 31.78 -73.88 18.82
N LYS A 775 33.06 -74.00 19.00
CA LYS A 775 33.60 -75.05 19.83
C LYS A 775 33.17 -74.94 21.28
N ALA A 776 33.16 -73.77 21.83
CA ALA A 776 32.69 -73.53 23.18
C ALA A 776 31.22 -73.88 23.37
N GLU A 777 30.40 -73.57 22.37
CA GLU A 777 28.97 -73.93 22.33
C GLU A 777 28.76 -75.41 22.44
N ILE A 778 29.48 -76.18 21.64
CA ILE A 778 29.46 -77.68 21.67
C ILE A 778 29.94 -78.18 23.04
N MET A 779 31.03 -77.65 23.55
CA MET A 779 31.59 -78.09 24.84
C MET A 779 30.69 -77.72 26.03
N LEU A 780 29.99 -76.66 25.99
CA LEU A 780 29.04 -76.23 27.07
C LEU A 780 27.85 -77.20 27.13
N ILE A 781 27.45 -77.80 26.01
CA ILE A 781 26.36 -78.76 25.94
C ILE A 781 26.86 -80.20 26.27
N GLU A 782 27.91 -80.63 25.61
CA GLU A 782 28.34 -82.01 25.69
C GLU A 782 29.13 -82.31 26.99
N HIS A 783 29.88 -81.34 27.52
CA HIS A 783 30.72 -81.52 28.72
C HIS A 783 30.26 -80.64 29.87
N ARG A 784 29.04 -80.80 30.31
CA ARG A 784 28.37 -79.96 31.36
C ARG A 784 29.08 -79.94 32.71
N LYS A 785 29.99 -80.98 33.00
CA LYS A 785 30.80 -81.03 34.20
C LYS A 785 31.94 -80.03 34.26
N LEU A 786 32.36 -79.52 33.08
CA LEU A 786 33.48 -78.60 33.02
C LEU A 786 33.01 -77.19 33.50
N SER A 787 33.82 -76.49 34.21
CA SER A 787 33.59 -75.13 34.60
C SER A 787 33.58 -74.21 33.34
N VAL A 788 32.96 -73.12 33.38
CA VAL A 788 32.93 -72.08 32.27
C VAL A 788 34.38 -71.65 31.96
N SER A 789 35.24 -71.58 32.99
CA SER A 789 36.63 -71.20 32.83
C SER A 789 37.42 -72.31 32.12
N GLU A 790 37.19 -73.54 32.44
CA GLU A 790 37.83 -74.67 31.76
C GLU A 790 37.42 -74.77 30.27
N VAL A 791 36.11 -74.51 29.97
CA VAL A 791 35.65 -74.43 28.60
C VAL A 791 36.34 -73.30 27.83
N ALA A 792 36.50 -72.11 28.48
CA ALA A 792 37.19 -71.00 27.88
C ALA A 792 38.66 -71.37 27.48
N TYR A 793 39.41 -72.00 28.39
CA TYR A 793 40.79 -72.36 28.11
C TYR A 793 40.88 -73.48 27.02
N ARG A 794 40.02 -74.46 27.05
CA ARG A 794 40.02 -75.56 26.04
C ARG A 794 39.59 -75.11 24.66
N CYS A 795 38.90 -73.89 24.58
CA CYS A 795 38.54 -73.26 23.32
C CYS A 795 39.55 -72.20 22.87
N GLY A 796 40.71 -72.09 23.50
CA GLY A 796 41.76 -71.16 23.11
C GLY A 796 41.58 -69.70 23.55
N PHE A 797 40.86 -69.49 24.62
CA PHE A 797 40.76 -68.17 25.25
C PHE A 797 41.68 -68.08 26.50
N ASN A 798 42.51 -67.07 26.60
CA ASN A 798 43.41 -66.82 27.72
C ASN A 798 42.71 -66.26 28.97
N ASP A 799 41.56 -65.62 28.79
CA ASP A 799 40.80 -64.98 29.87
C ASP A 799 39.33 -65.44 29.82
N PRO A 800 38.83 -66.14 30.87
CA PRO A 800 37.45 -66.56 30.98
C PRO A 800 36.44 -65.42 31.04
N LYS A 801 36.83 -64.22 31.56
CA LYS A 801 35.96 -63.05 31.56
C LYS A 801 35.79 -62.50 30.14
N TYR A 802 36.87 -62.39 29.41
CA TYR A 802 36.85 -62.03 27.99
C TYR A 802 36.04 -63.01 27.18
N PHE A 803 36.25 -64.32 27.37
CA PHE A 803 35.46 -65.37 26.75
C PHE A 803 33.94 -65.17 27.01
N SER A 804 33.53 -64.95 28.27
CA SER A 804 32.13 -64.83 28.66
C SER A 804 31.50 -63.65 27.98
N ARG A 805 32.20 -62.52 27.86
CA ARG A 805 31.77 -61.35 27.12
C ARG A 805 31.61 -61.59 25.62
N CYS A 806 32.64 -62.27 25.04
CA CYS A 806 32.60 -62.60 23.63
C CYS A 806 31.45 -63.57 23.29
N PHE A 807 31.23 -64.57 24.13
CA PHE A 807 30.19 -65.56 23.96
C PHE A 807 28.78 -64.89 24.08
N LYS A 808 28.62 -64.03 25.07
CA LYS A 808 27.34 -63.25 25.22
C LYS A 808 27.08 -62.31 24.04
N ASN A 809 28.08 -61.68 23.50
CA ASN A 809 27.92 -60.82 22.32
C ASN A 809 27.46 -61.63 21.09
N GLU A 810 28.00 -62.82 20.87
CA GLU A 810 27.69 -63.65 19.70
C GLU A 810 26.34 -64.36 19.87
N LYS A 811 26.10 -64.91 21.06
CA LYS A 811 24.96 -65.81 21.34
C LYS A 811 23.81 -65.11 22.06
N LYS A 812 24.01 -63.85 22.42
CA LYS A 812 23.03 -62.99 23.18
C LYS A 812 22.70 -63.54 24.57
N MET A 813 23.36 -64.58 25.02
CA MET A 813 23.23 -65.23 26.34
C MET A 813 24.64 -65.52 26.93
N SER A 814 24.72 -65.44 28.22
CA SER A 814 25.99 -65.86 28.89
C SER A 814 26.26 -67.38 28.71
N PRO A 815 27.54 -67.85 28.81
CA PRO A 815 27.87 -69.27 28.72
C PRO A 815 27.09 -70.12 29.70
N THR A 816 26.84 -69.64 30.91
CA THR A 816 26.01 -70.31 31.96
C THR A 816 24.55 -70.43 31.60
N GLU A 817 24.00 -69.29 31.13
CA GLU A 817 22.59 -69.27 30.63
C GLU A 817 22.41 -70.17 29.44
N TYR A 818 23.35 -70.19 28.52
CA TYR A 818 23.35 -71.05 27.32
C TYR A 818 23.36 -72.50 27.69
N ARG A 819 24.24 -72.91 28.63
CA ARG A 819 24.32 -74.28 29.16
C ARG A 819 22.99 -74.75 29.75
N ASN A 820 22.26 -73.83 30.48
CA ASN A 820 21.07 -74.16 31.15
C ASN A 820 19.80 -74.13 30.28
N SER A 821 19.87 -73.41 29.13
CA SER A 821 18.74 -73.22 28.20
C SER A 821 18.52 -74.40 27.25
N THR A 822 19.51 -75.32 27.14
CA THR A 822 19.40 -76.52 26.27
C THR A 822 18.80 -77.69 27.09
N PRO A 823 17.71 -78.30 26.62
CA PRO A 823 17.05 -79.41 27.34
C PRO A 823 18.01 -80.63 27.55
N HIS A 824 17.78 -81.30 28.65
CA HIS A 824 18.49 -82.55 28.98
C HIS A 824 17.78 -83.68 28.21
N ASP A 825 18.40 -84.17 27.12
CA ASP A 825 18.00 -85.45 26.60
C ASP A 825 18.48 -86.55 27.54
N SER A 826 17.53 -86.98 28.38
CA SER A 826 17.71 -88.18 29.23
C SER A 826 17.36 -89.38 28.43
N THR A 827 18.27 -89.79 27.55
CA THR A 827 18.27 -91.20 27.03
C THR A 827 19.68 -91.72 26.88
N GLY A 828 20.08 -92.57 27.83
CA GLY A 828 21.24 -93.38 27.65
C GLY A 828 22.09 -93.71 28.90
N ASP A 829 21.50 -94.37 29.84
CA ASP A 829 22.23 -95.23 30.73
C ASP A 829 21.49 -96.60 30.86
N LYS A 830 21.81 -97.46 30.02
CA LYS A 830 21.96 -98.91 30.40
C LYS A 830 23.04 -99.52 29.52
#